data_16453a1ad56e439347e1394dd7ce22f5
#
_entry.id   16453a1ad56e439347e1394dd7ce22f5
#
_cell.length_a   1.000
_cell.length_b   1.000
_cell.length_c   1.000
_cell.angle_alpha   90.00
_cell.angle_beta   90.00
_cell.angle_gamma   90.00
#
_symmetry.space_group_name_H-M   'P 1'
#
loop_
_entity.id
_entity.type
_entity.pdbx_description
1 polymer ?
#
loop_
_entity_poly.entity_id
_entity_poly.type
_entity_poly.pdbx_seq_one_letter_code
_entity_poly.pdbx_strand_id
1 'polypeptide(L)'
;MTKTGKITTSVIGVLLLLIVVLIIVIATFDWNRLKPTINQKVSTELNRPFAIRGDLGVVWERQKQETGWRSWVPWPHVHAEDIILGNPPDIPDVTMVHLPRVEATLAPLALLTKNVWLPWVKLVKPDARLIRLSEKNNNWTFNLAGDENRDPNAPPSAWSFRLDNILFDQGRIAINDKVTKSEIEILVDPLGKPLPFSEVTGAKGKESNARVEDYVFGLKVQGRYNGEPLSGSGKIGGMLALRGEDTPFPIQADFRSGNTRVAFIGTINDPMNMGGADLRLKFSGDSLGDLYDLTGVLLPDTPPFETDGRLVATIDPEKSSVFDYRDFNGRIGDSDIHGTLAYTTGKPRPMLKGDVESRQLRLADLGPLIGVDSGKGAERAKQSEQRKGEKSVQPADKVLPYDRFETDKWNVMDADVRFKGRRIEHGSSLPISDLSTHIILKNADLRLQPLKFGLAGGSIVSSIHLEGDKKPMRGQADIQARRLKLKALMPDVELMQKTLGEMNGDARFSGSGNSVAALLGNSNGNLKLLMNDGLISRNLMEIVGLNLGNYLVGQIFGDDEVRVNCAAANLDIVNGVARPQIFAFDTENAVINVTGTASFASEQLDLTIDPESKGIRIITLRSPLYVRGTFKNPQAGVKAGPLIARGAVAAALATLVTPAAALLALISPSEGDANQCRTILSQMKK
;
A
#
# COMPACT_ATOMS: atom_id res chain seq x y z
N MET A 1 68.90 56.98 -31.80
CA MET A 1 68.42 55.60 -31.34
C MET A 1 69.66 54.71 -31.26
N THR A 2 69.91 54.17 -30.09
CA THR A 2 70.98 53.20 -29.83
C THR A 2 70.75 51.92 -30.60
N LYS A 3 71.80 51.17 -30.98
CA LYS A 3 71.68 49.86 -31.70
C LYS A 3 70.69 48.93 -31.03
N THR A 4 70.65 48.92 -29.69
CA THR A 4 69.69 48.17 -28.87
C THR A 4 68.24 48.63 -29.16
N GLY A 5 67.96 49.93 -29.27
CA GLY A 5 66.61 50.44 -29.55
C GLY A 5 66.07 50.01 -30.91
N LYS A 6 66.96 49.91 -31.95
CA LYS A 6 66.53 49.44 -33.28
C LYS A 6 66.20 47.94 -33.28
N ILE A 7 66.98 47.14 -32.54
CA ILE A 7 66.69 45.68 -32.39
C ILE A 7 65.39 45.44 -31.62
N THR A 8 65.13 46.16 -30.54
CA THR A 8 63.90 46.06 -29.80
C THR A 8 62.68 46.47 -30.63
N THR A 9 62.75 47.56 -31.42
CA THR A 9 61.63 47.95 -32.28
C THR A 9 61.40 46.98 -33.44
N SER A 10 62.46 46.36 -33.99
CA SER A 10 62.32 45.34 -35.02
C SER A 10 61.69 44.03 -34.42
N VAL A 11 62.08 43.60 -33.24
CA VAL A 11 61.50 42.44 -32.59
C VAL A 11 60.04 42.67 -32.27
N ILE A 12 59.65 43.84 -31.73
CA ILE A 12 58.27 44.21 -31.51
C ILE A 12 57.48 44.25 -32.82
N GLY A 13 58.04 44.82 -33.90
CA GLY A 13 57.40 44.84 -35.21
C GLY A 13 57.16 43.46 -35.80
N VAL A 14 58.14 42.58 -35.71
CA VAL A 14 57.97 41.13 -36.11
C VAL A 14 56.94 40.44 -35.29
N LEU A 15 56.94 40.67 -33.99
CA LEU A 15 55.93 40.05 -33.08
C LEU A 15 54.52 40.55 -33.40
N LEU A 16 54.33 41.83 -33.66
CA LEU A 16 53.05 42.41 -34.11
C LEU A 16 52.60 41.82 -35.43
N LEU A 17 53.57 41.75 -36.42
CA LEU A 17 53.26 41.11 -37.71
C LEU A 17 52.84 39.64 -37.56
N LEU A 18 53.53 38.89 -36.74
CA LEU A 18 53.14 37.48 -36.43
C LEU A 18 51.75 37.37 -35.79
N ILE A 19 51.43 38.30 -34.88
CA ILE A 19 50.09 38.36 -34.26
C ILE A 19 49.03 38.67 -35.32
N VAL A 20 49.29 39.66 -36.24
CA VAL A 20 48.36 39.99 -37.31
C VAL A 20 48.18 38.84 -38.30
N VAL A 21 49.22 38.15 -38.66
CA VAL A 21 49.16 36.96 -39.51
C VAL A 21 48.40 35.86 -38.83
N LEU A 22 48.65 35.64 -37.57
CA LEU A 22 47.91 34.66 -36.78
C LEU A 22 46.41 34.96 -36.70
N ILE A 23 46.05 36.25 -36.50
CA ILE A 23 44.65 36.69 -36.50
C ILE A 23 44.00 36.46 -37.86
N ILE A 24 44.69 36.78 -38.96
CA ILE A 24 44.18 36.55 -40.31
C ILE A 24 43.99 35.06 -40.59
N VAL A 25 44.95 34.21 -40.21
CA VAL A 25 44.87 32.77 -40.37
C VAL A 25 43.67 32.21 -39.57
N ILE A 26 43.52 32.62 -38.33
CA ILE A 26 42.40 32.18 -37.47
C ILE A 26 41.05 32.70 -38.01
N ALA A 27 40.99 33.93 -38.49
CA ALA A 27 39.76 34.55 -39.01
C ALA A 27 39.32 33.96 -40.36
N THR A 28 40.25 33.46 -41.15
CA THR A 28 39.99 32.88 -42.50
C THR A 28 40.03 31.36 -42.52
N PHE A 29 40.27 30.75 -41.37
CA PHE A 29 40.38 29.28 -41.24
C PHE A 29 39.04 28.60 -41.47
N ASP A 30 39.01 27.60 -42.36
CA ASP A 30 37.85 26.75 -42.57
C ASP A 30 37.78 25.67 -41.46
N TRP A 31 36.98 25.93 -40.44
CA TRP A 31 36.83 25.06 -39.26
C TRP A 31 36.28 23.70 -39.63
N ASN A 32 35.55 23.54 -40.74
CA ASN A 32 35.04 22.24 -41.20
C ASN A 32 36.16 21.21 -41.47
N ARG A 33 37.38 21.67 -41.74
CA ARG A 33 38.55 20.77 -41.90
C ARG A 33 38.92 20.01 -40.65
N LEU A 34 38.47 20.47 -39.46
CA LEU A 34 38.72 19.79 -38.22
C LEU A 34 37.69 18.69 -37.91
N LYS A 35 36.54 18.67 -38.59
CA LYS A 35 35.47 17.68 -38.34
C LYS A 35 35.95 16.23 -38.36
N PRO A 36 36.73 15.75 -39.36
CA PRO A 36 37.18 14.36 -39.35
C PRO A 36 37.97 13.98 -38.09
N THR A 37 38.89 14.88 -37.69
CA THR A 37 39.75 14.68 -36.51
C THR A 37 38.93 14.70 -35.21
N ILE A 38 37.99 15.65 -35.09
CA ILE A 38 37.06 15.74 -33.93
C ILE A 38 36.19 14.49 -33.87
N ASN A 39 35.55 14.12 -34.97
CA ASN A 39 34.69 12.96 -35.04
C ASN A 39 35.41 11.68 -34.63
N GLN A 40 36.64 11.48 -35.17
CA GLN A 40 37.44 10.31 -34.85
C GLN A 40 37.85 10.29 -33.36
N LYS A 41 38.39 11.42 -32.84
CA LYS A 41 38.81 11.47 -31.42
C LYS A 41 37.66 11.25 -30.48
N VAL A 42 36.52 11.94 -30.67
CA VAL A 42 35.35 11.81 -29.81
C VAL A 42 34.76 10.41 -29.91
N SER A 43 34.71 9.80 -31.10
CA SER A 43 34.24 8.43 -31.27
C SER A 43 35.12 7.43 -30.51
N THR A 44 36.45 7.64 -30.56
CA THR A 44 37.40 6.76 -29.84
C THR A 44 37.26 6.90 -28.31
N GLU A 45 37.22 8.14 -27.80
CA GLU A 45 37.12 8.41 -26.37
C GLU A 45 35.80 7.91 -25.75
N LEU A 46 34.68 8.09 -26.47
CA LEU A 46 33.35 7.66 -26.01
C LEU A 46 33.09 6.20 -26.36
N ASN A 47 33.95 5.53 -27.13
CA ASN A 47 33.73 4.21 -27.70
C ASN A 47 32.36 4.07 -28.40
N ARG A 48 31.98 5.13 -29.18
CA ARG A 48 30.68 5.22 -29.87
C ARG A 48 30.81 6.05 -31.14
N PRO A 49 29.99 5.76 -32.16
CA PRO A 49 29.95 6.60 -33.36
C PRO A 49 29.56 8.04 -33.01
N PHE A 50 30.42 8.99 -33.33
CA PHE A 50 30.15 10.41 -33.18
C PHE A 50 30.42 11.13 -34.51
N ALA A 51 29.53 12.02 -34.91
CA ALA A 51 29.70 12.80 -36.14
C ALA A 51 29.08 14.19 -36.03
N ILE A 52 29.83 15.20 -36.48
CA ILE A 52 29.33 16.53 -36.84
C ILE A 52 29.08 16.51 -38.35
N ARG A 53 27.82 16.41 -38.75
CA ARG A 53 27.44 16.32 -40.18
C ARG A 53 27.23 17.68 -40.83
N GLY A 54 26.63 18.62 -40.08
CA GLY A 54 26.40 19.99 -40.55
C GLY A 54 27.62 20.89 -40.45
N ASP A 55 27.42 22.17 -40.46
CA ASP A 55 28.50 23.16 -40.42
C ASP A 55 29.19 23.25 -39.07
N LEU A 56 30.50 23.43 -39.06
CA LEU A 56 31.31 23.75 -37.89
C LEU A 56 31.98 25.09 -38.15
N GLY A 57 31.57 26.11 -37.43
CA GLY A 57 32.04 27.45 -37.60
C GLY A 57 32.38 28.18 -36.31
N VAL A 58 33.13 29.25 -36.46
CA VAL A 58 33.49 30.16 -35.38
C VAL A 58 33.24 31.58 -35.82
N VAL A 59 32.40 32.29 -35.05
CA VAL A 59 32.15 33.72 -35.25
C VAL A 59 32.83 34.48 -34.11
N TRP A 60 33.53 35.55 -34.45
CA TRP A 60 34.28 36.35 -33.50
C TRP A 60 33.47 37.58 -33.09
N GLU A 61 33.09 37.67 -31.81
CA GLU A 61 32.29 38.79 -31.31
C GLU A 61 32.93 39.44 -30.08
N ARG A 62 32.74 40.77 -29.96
CA ARG A 62 33.20 41.50 -28.76
C ARG A 62 32.19 41.36 -27.64
N GLN A 63 32.70 41.01 -26.45
CA GLN A 63 31.85 40.91 -25.27
C GLN A 63 31.56 42.29 -24.67
N LYS A 64 30.28 42.66 -24.60
CA LYS A 64 29.82 43.95 -24.06
C LYS A 64 30.08 44.12 -22.55
N GLN A 65 30.32 43.03 -21.84
CA GLN A 65 30.53 43.02 -20.39
C GLN A 65 31.99 43.21 -19.99
N GLU A 66 32.93 43.08 -20.91
CA GLU A 66 34.35 43.29 -20.65
C GLU A 66 34.69 44.78 -20.68
N THR A 67 35.59 45.20 -19.79
CA THR A 67 36.02 46.60 -19.65
C THR A 67 37.53 46.77 -19.89
N GLY A 68 37.97 47.99 -20.22
CA GLY A 68 39.36 48.27 -20.47
C GLY A 68 39.90 47.60 -21.73
N TRP A 69 41.18 47.21 -21.77
CA TRP A 69 41.83 46.60 -22.93
C TRP A 69 41.25 45.24 -23.31
N ARG A 70 40.63 44.55 -22.35
CA ARG A 70 39.98 43.22 -22.56
C ARG A 70 38.79 43.33 -23.52
N SER A 71 38.07 44.44 -23.57
CA SER A 71 36.97 44.67 -24.49
C SER A 71 37.38 44.68 -25.98
N TRP A 72 38.68 44.81 -26.25
CA TRP A 72 39.22 44.73 -27.60
C TRP A 72 39.50 43.30 -28.07
N VAL A 73 39.55 42.32 -27.16
CA VAL A 73 39.77 40.90 -27.48
C VAL A 73 38.44 40.30 -27.91
N PRO A 74 38.28 39.88 -29.18
CA PRO A 74 37.06 39.20 -29.59
C PRO A 74 37.01 37.79 -29.02
N TRP A 75 35.81 37.37 -28.62
CA TRP A 75 35.59 36.01 -28.12
C TRP A 75 35.07 35.12 -29.25
N PRO A 76 35.58 33.88 -29.41
CA PRO A 76 35.06 32.93 -30.37
C PRO A 76 33.73 32.36 -29.89
N HIS A 77 32.72 32.52 -30.71
CA HIS A 77 31.44 31.82 -30.64
C HIS A 77 31.50 30.63 -31.59
N VAL A 78 31.65 29.46 -31.06
CA VAL A 78 31.69 28.20 -31.81
C VAL A 78 30.26 27.72 -32.01
N HIS A 79 29.91 27.33 -33.22
CA HIS A 79 28.67 26.61 -33.50
C HIS A 79 28.98 25.34 -34.27
N ALA A 80 28.22 24.28 -33.96
CA ALA A 80 28.27 23.03 -34.70
C ALA A 80 26.82 22.56 -34.95
N GLU A 81 26.58 22.10 -36.18
CA GLU A 81 25.25 21.70 -36.63
C GLU A 81 25.18 20.20 -36.92
N ASP A 82 23.98 19.62 -36.78
CA ASP A 82 23.68 18.22 -37.06
C ASP A 82 24.69 17.28 -36.40
N ILE A 83 24.77 17.35 -35.06
CA ILE A 83 25.65 16.49 -34.27
C ILE A 83 24.90 15.24 -33.90
N ILE A 84 25.52 14.10 -34.17
CA ILE A 84 24.96 12.77 -33.87
C ILE A 84 25.91 11.99 -32.98
N LEU A 85 25.36 11.43 -31.90
CA LEU A 85 25.99 10.37 -31.09
C LEU A 85 25.23 9.08 -31.29
N GLY A 86 25.93 8.04 -31.76
CA GLY A 86 25.35 6.72 -31.96
C GLY A 86 25.25 5.89 -30.71
N ASN A 87 24.57 4.78 -30.81
CA ASN A 87 24.48 3.75 -29.78
C ASN A 87 25.72 2.85 -29.75
N PRO A 88 25.97 2.11 -28.66
CA PRO A 88 26.94 1.01 -28.67
C PRO A 88 26.51 -0.09 -29.65
N PRO A 89 27.47 -0.92 -30.13
CA PRO A 89 27.20 -1.90 -31.21
C PRO A 89 26.12 -2.93 -30.92
N ASP A 90 25.85 -3.22 -29.67
CA ASP A 90 24.88 -4.19 -29.18
C ASP A 90 23.44 -3.66 -29.09
N ILE A 91 23.24 -2.34 -29.32
CA ILE A 91 21.90 -1.73 -29.37
C ILE A 91 21.55 -1.37 -30.81
N PRO A 92 20.46 -1.92 -31.35
CA PRO A 92 20.20 -1.91 -32.80
C PRO A 92 19.80 -0.55 -33.39
N ASP A 93 19.39 0.42 -32.57
CA ASP A 93 19.06 1.77 -33.03
C ASP A 93 20.34 2.59 -33.30
N VAL A 94 20.36 3.37 -34.37
CA VAL A 94 21.60 4.01 -34.84
C VAL A 94 21.93 5.27 -34.06
N THR A 95 20.94 6.00 -33.57
CA THR A 95 21.11 7.31 -32.94
C THR A 95 20.65 7.34 -31.50
N MET A 96 21.60 7.62 -30.59
CA MET A 96 21.30 7.88 -29.20
C MET A 96 20.94 9.35 -28.94
N VAL A 97 21.76 10.27 -29.45
CA VAL A 97 21.53 11.70 -29.27
C VAL A 97 21.67 12.40 -30.61
N HIS A 98 20.72 13.26 -30.92
CA HIS A 98 20.77 14.18 -32.04
C HIS A 98 20.67 15.63 -31.53
N LEU A 99 21.64 16.45 -31.89
CA LEU A 99 21.71 17.87 -31.57
C LEU A 99 21.71 18.66 -32.87
N PRO A 100 20.57 19.24 -33.29
CA PRO A 100 20.49 20.02 -34.51
C PRO A 100 21.49 21.16 -34.53
N ARG A 101 21.74 21.81 -33.38
CA ARG A 101 22.74 22.85 -33.26
C ARG A 101 23.22 23.00 -31.81
N VAL A 102 24.53 23.17 -31.66
CA VAL A 102 25.19 23.51 -30.39
C VAL A 102 25.94 24.83 -30.62
N GLU A 103 25.78 25.74 -29.69
CA GLU A 103 26.50 27.00 -29.66
C GLU A 103 27.26 27.14 -28.35
N ALA A 104 28.48 27.62 -28.39
CA ALA A 104 29.29 27.84 -27.19
C ALA A 104 30.16 29.07 -27.33
N THR A 105 30.36 29.78 -26.24
CA THR A 105 31.34 30.88 -26.17
C THR A 105 32.53 30.42 -25.36
N LEU A 106 33.72 30.66 -25.88
CA LEU A 106 34.98 30.36 -25.21
C LEU A 106 35.68 31.67 -24.79
N ALA A 107 36.15 31.73 -23.56
CA ALA A 107 36.92 32.84 -23.04
C ALA A 107 38.41 32.73 -23.48
N PRO A 108 38.89 33.48 -24.48
CA PRO A 108 40.22 33.23 -25.06
C PRO A 108 41.36 33.56 -24.11
N LEU A 109 41.21 34.56 -23.25
CA LEU A 109 42.24 34.91 -22.27
C LEU A 109 42.45 33.87 -21.17
N ALA A 110 41.43 33.08 -20.86
CA ALA A 110 41.52 31.98 -19.89
C ALA A 110 42.44 30.85 -20.36
N LEU A 111 42.56 30.66 -21.69
CA LEU A 111 43.47 29.67 -22.27
C LEU A 111 44.95 29.95 -21.93
N LEU A 112 45.32 31.23 -21.74
CA LEU A 112 46.69 31.61 -21.35
C LEU A 112 47.07 31.08 -19.97
N THR A 113 46.07 30.83 -19.13
CA THR A 113 46.23 30.23 -17.78
C THR A 113 45.89 28.74 -17.75
N LYS A 114 45.85 28.07 -18.92
CA LYS A 114 45.47 26.68 -19.10
C LYS A 114 44.05 26.37 -18.57
N ASN A 115 43.15 27.34 -18.63
CA ASN A 115 41.76 27.17 -18.23
C ASN A 115 40.85 27.27 -19.48
N VAL A 116 40.16 26.20 -19.82
CA VAL A 116 39.12 26.19 -20.84
C VAL A 116 37.84 26.66 -20.20
N TRP A 117 37.53 27.94 -20.34
CA TRP A 117 36.33 28.53 -19.76
C TRP A 117 35.28 28.80 -20.83
N LEU A 118 34.13 28.10 -20.67
CA LEU A 118 32.90 28.27 -21.44
C LEU A 118 31.86 28.98 -20.58
N PRO A 119 31.61 30.28 -20.70
CA PRO A 119 30.56 30.97 -19.95
C PRO A 119 29.18 30.42 -20.18
N TRP A 120 28.91 29.96 -21.39
CA TRP A 120 27.67 29.25 -21.71
C TRP A 120 27.83 28.30 -22.90
N VAL A 121 27.00 27.26 -22.86
CA VAL A 121 26.74 26.34 -23.98
C VAL A 121 25.24 26.29 -24.19
N LYS A 122 24.77 26.49 -25.43
CA LYS A 122 23.38 26.42 -25.83
C LYS A 122 23.14 25.19 -26.69
N LEU A 123 22.18 24.36 -26.28
CA LEU A 123 21.71 23.20 -27.02
C LEU A 123 20.34 23.53 -27.65
N VAL A 124 20.25 23.50 -28.97
CA VAL A 124 19.03 23.81 -29.71
C VAL A 124 18.31 22.52 -30.02
N LYS A 125 17.11 22.32 -29.47
CA LYS A 125 16.22 21.18 -29.69
C LYS A 125 16.93 19.83 -29.58
N PRO A 126 17.66 19.54 -28.47
CA PRO A 126 18.29 18.25 -28.28
C PRO A 126 17.23 17.12 -28.27
N ASP A 127 17.49 16.03 -29.00
CA ASP A 127 16.69 14.80 -29.01
C ASP A 127 17.55 13.64 -28.49
N ALA A 128 17.19 13.06 -27.34
CA ALA A 128 17.90 11.95 -26.74
C ALA A 128 16.99 10.73 -26.67
N ARG A 129 17.52 9.55 -27.05
CA ARG A 129 16.83 8.27 -27.01
C ARG A 129 17.56 7.33 -26.08
N LEU A 130 16.98 7.06 -24.92
CA LEU A 130 17.52 6.20 -23.89
C LEU A 130 16.90 4.81 -24.03
N ILE A 131 17.73 3.78 -24.23
CA ILE A 131 17.29 2.40 -24.46
C ILE A 131 17.93 1.49 -23.43
N ARG A 132 17.13 0.69 -22.75
CA ARG A 132 17.57 -0.41 -21.90
C ARG A 132 16.96 -1.73 -22.36
N LEU A 133 17.80 -2.69 -22.73
CA LEU A 133 17.41 -4.00 -23.18
C LEU A 133 17.40 -5.04 -22.07
N SER A 134 18.29 -4.89 -21.08
CA SER A 134 18.41 -5.76 -19.91
C SER A 134 19.02 -5.00 -18.73
N GLU A 135 19.06 -5.61 -17.53
CA GLU A 135 19.67 -5.01 -16.32
C GLU A 135 21.12 -4.50 -16.53
N LYS A 136 21.86 -5.14 -17.42
CA LYS A 136 23.27 -4.82 -17.69
C LYS A 136 23.50 -4.17 -19.06
N ASN A 137 22.47 -4.06 -19.90
CA ASN A 137 22.59 -3.54 -21.26
C ASN A 137 21.69 -2.33 -21.45
N ASN A 138 22.32 -1.14 -21.50
CA ASN A 138 21.69 0.15 -21.76
C ASN A 138 22.62 1.06 -22.58
N ASN A 139 22.07 2.12 -23.19
CA ASN A 139 22.85 3.05 -24.01
C ASN A 139 23.34 4.31 -23.27
N TRP A 140 23.04 4.51 -22.00
CA TRP A 140 23.49 5.68 -21.23
C TRP A 140 24.72 5.41 -20.35
N THR A 141 25.14 4.17 -20.16
CA THR A 141 26.41 3.83 -19.49
C THR A 141 27.55 3.96 -20.50
N PHE A 142 28.52 4.80 -20.21
CA PHE A 142 29.68 5.03 -21.05
C PHE A 142 30.90 4.33 -20.46
N ASN A 143 31.53 3.47 -21.26
CA ASN A 143 32.83 2.90 -20.99
C ASN A 143 33.87 3.75 -21.73
N LEU A 144 34.45 4.73 -21.05
CA LEU A 144 35.45 5.64 -21.65
C LEU A 144 36.74 4.87 -21.90
N ALA A 145 37.34 5.07 -23.07
CA ALA A 145 38.53 4.34 -23.49
C ALA A 145 39.79 4.58 -22.60
N GLY A 146 39.76 5.59 -21.73
CA GLY A 146 40.82 5.93 -20.78
C GLY A 146 40.68 5.31 -19.37
N ASP A 147 39.56 4.72 -19.02
CA ASP A 147 39.33 4.26 -17.62
C ASP A 147 40.08 2.98 -17.26
N GLU A 148 40.36 2.10 -18.24
CA GLU A 148 41.11 0.87 -17.98
C GLU A 148 42.64 1.08 -17.80
N ASN A 149 43.17 2.23 -18.25
CA ASN A 149 44.60 2.55 -18.23
C ASN A 149 44.95 3.80 -17.40
N ARG A 150 44.05 4.33 -16.59
CA ARG A 150 44.41 5.46 -15.72
C ARG A 150 45.32 5.04 -14.62
N ASP A 151 46.58 5.49 -14.67
CA ASP A 151 47.49 5.41 -13.55
C ASP A 151 46.92 6.25 -12.38
N PRO A 152 46.55 5.63 -11.24
CA PRO A 152 46.01 6.37 -10.09
C PRO A 152 46.97 7.44 -9.55
N ASN A 153 48.27 7.32 -9.90
CA ASN A 153 49.34 8.22 -9.46
C ASN A 153 49.71 9.26 -10.54
N ALA A 154 49.02 9.30 -11.70
CA ALA A 154 49.30 10.30 -12.73
C ALA A 154 49.05 11.70 -12.18
N PRO A 155 49.95 12.68 -12.42
CA PRO A 155 49.72 14.05 -11.96
C PRO A 155 48.45 14.62 -12.65
N PRO A 156 47.63 15.37 -11.88
CA PRO A 156 46.42 15.95 -12.43
C PRO A 156 46.72 16.80 -13.67
N SER A 157 45.82 16.80 -14.67
CA SER A 157 45.97 17.59 -15.88
C SER A 157 46.28 19.05 -15.54
N ALA A 158 47.28 19.58 -16.17
CA ALA A 158 47.63 21.01 -16.03
C ALA A 158 46.55 21.95 -16.59
N TRP A 159 45.55 21.42 -17.29
CA TRP A 159 44.40 22.12 -17.83
C TRP A 159 43.18 21.96 -16.94
N SER A 160 42.50 23.06 -16.60
CA SER A 160 41.21 23.08 -15.93
C SER A 160 40.10 23.40 -16.95
N PHE A 161 38.91 22.87 -16.68
CA PHE A 161 37.70 23.09 -17.47
C PHE A 161 36.64 23.78 -16.60
N ARG A 162 36.08 24.87 -17.10
CA ARG A 162 35.02 25.64 -16.43
C ARG A 162 33.87 25.88 -17.41
N LEU A 163 32.66 25.48 -16.98
CA LEU A 163 31.40 25.76 -17.69
C LEU A 163 30.42 26.40 -16.68
N ASP A 164 29.97 27.65 -17.00
CA ASP A 164 29.12 28.40 -16.06
C ASP A 164 27.62 28.19 -16.31
N ASN A 165 27.19 28.07 -17.57
CA ASN A 165 25.77 27.91 -17.91
C ASN A 165 25.54 26.94 -19.06
N ILE A 166 24.49 26.12 -18.93
CA ILE A 166 23.94 25.31 -20.02
C ILE A 166 22.54 25.84 -20.32
N LEU A 167 22.36 26.33 -21.55
CA LEU A 167 21.08 26.85 -22.04
C LEU A 167 20.43 25.77 -22.92
N PHE A 168 19.14 25.60 -22.78
CA PHE A 168 18.34 24.76 -23.65
C PHE A 168 17.36 25.64 -24.42
N ASP A 169 17.20 25.35 -25.69
CA ASP A 169 15.94 25.51 -26.36
C ASP A 169 15.10 24.24 -26.10
N GLN A 170 13.94 24.05 -26.64
CA GLN A 170 13.09 22.89 -26.45
C GLN A 170 13.84 21.56 -26.61
N GLY A 171 13.80 20.68 -25.60
CA GLY A 171 14.43 19.35 -25.60
C GLY A 171 13.42 18.21 -25.58
N ARG A 172 13.81 17.05 -26.11
CA ARG A 172 13.04 15.81 -26.10
C ARG A 172 13.89 14.66 -25.59
N ILE A 173 13.34 13.86 -24.67
CA ILE A 173 13.96 12.62 -24.20
C ILE A 173 12.93 11.50 -24.41
N ALA A 174 13.29 10.48 -25.19
CA ALA A 174 12.49 9.27 -25.38
C ALA A 174 13.17 8.12 -24.64
N ILE A 175 12.44 7.45 -23.73
CA ILE A 175 12.92 6.32 -22.95
C ILE A 175 12.20 5.06 -23.44
N ASN A 176 12.96 4.03 -23.77
CA ASN A 176 12.44 2.69 -24.11
C ASN A 176 13.15 1.67 -23.23
N ASP A 177 12.45 1.20 -22.21
CA ASP A 177 12.98 0.29 -21.20
C ASP A 177 12.24 -1.06 -21.23
N LYS A 178 12.92 -2.08 -21.74
CA LYS A 178 12.35 -3.44 -21.84
C LYS A 178 12.25 -4.14 -20.50
N VAL A 179 13.05 -3.76 -19.51
CA VAL A 179 13.03 -4.35 -18.17
C VAL A 179 11.78 -3.93 -17.41
N THR A 180 11.48 -2.63 -17.41
CA THR A 180 10.29 -2.07 -16.77
C THR A 180 9.09 -1.98 -17.72
N LYS A 181 9.19 -2.49 -18.96
CA LYS A 181 8.15 -2.39 -20.00
C LYS A 181 7.64 -0.96 -20.17
N SER A 182 8.57 0.00 -20.21
CA SER A 182 8.24 1.42 -20.21
C SER A 182 8.61 2.08 -21.54
N GLU A 183 7.70 2.91 -22.05
CA GLU A 183 7.89 3.76 -23.22
C GLU A 183 7.43 5.16 -22.85
N ILE A 184 8.39 6.06 -22.56
CA ILE A 184 8.11 7.38 -21.98
C ILE A 184 8.73 8.44 -22.87
N GLU A 185 7.98 9.49 -23.15
CA GLU A 185 8.44 10.71 -23.82
C GLU A 185 8.41 11.88 -22.84
N ILE A 186 9.53 12.60 -22.73
CA ILE A 186 9.69 13.77 -21.87
C ILE A 186 10.05 14.94 -22.75
N LEU A 187 9.21 15.97 -22.75
CA LEU A 187 9.50 17.28 -23.33
C LEU A 187 10.07 18.18 -22.24
N VAL A 188 11.17 18.86 -22.54
CA VAL A 188 11.88 19.76 -21.64
C VAL A 188 11.83 21.16 -22.21
N ASP A 189 11.25 22.10 -21.47
CA ASP A 189 11.13 23.51 -21.87
C ASP A 189 11.74 24.41 -20.80
N PRO A 190 12.42 25.52 -21.17
CA PRO A 190 12.85 26.54 -20.22
C PRO A 190 11.63 27.20 -19.56
N LEU A 191 11.69 27.38 -18.25
CA LEU A 191 10.58 27.98 -17.49
C LEU A 191 10.55 29.50 -17.66
N GLY A 192 9.40 30.03 -18.16
CA GLY A 192 9.16 31.46 -18.17
C GLY A 192 8.76 32.00 -16.78
N LYS A 193 7.80 31.35 -16.09
CA LYS A 193 7.39 31.66 -14.71
C LYS A 193 7.03 30.36 -13.98
N PRO A 194 7.50 30.16 -12.73
CA PRO A 194 7.19 28.96 -11.94
C PRO A 194 5.73 28.97 -11.46
N LEU A 195 5.07 27.80 -11.47
CA LEU A 195 3.77 27.60 -10.85
C LEU A 195 3.93 27.25 -9.37
N PRO A 196 3.11 27.79 -8.45
CA PRO A 196 3.18 27.44 -7.03
C PRO A 196 2.78 25.97 -6.78
N PHE A 197 3.53 25.28 -5.95
CA PHE A 197 3.25 23.88 -5.60
C PHE A 197 1.91 23.69 -4.88
N SER A 198 1.44 24.70 -4.15
CA SER A 198 0.13 24.71 -3.50
C SER A 198 -1.04 24.46 -4.46
N GLU A 199 -0.90 24.78 -5.74
CA GLU A 199 -1.90 24.48 -6.77
C GLU A 199 -1.89 22.99 -7.17
N VAL A 200 -0.76 22.30 -6.98
CA VAL A 200 -0.60 20.89 -7.32
C VAL A 200 -1.05 19.97 -6.19
N THR A 201 -0.69 20.28 -4.95
CA THR A 201 -0.97 19.42 -3.78
C THR A 201 -2.12 19.86 -2.92
N GLY A 202 -2.63 21.09 -3.10
CA GLY A 202 -3.67 21.65 -2.22
C GLY A 202 -3.23 21.89 -0.76
N ALA A 203 -1.94 21.72 -0.48
CA ALA A 203 -1.41 21.81 0.87
C ALA A 203 -0.98 23.23 1.24
N LYS A 204 -1.70 23.84 2.16
CA LYS A 204 -1.19 24.96 2.94
C LYS A 204 -0.29 24.38 4.03
N GLY A 205 1.00 24.41 3.86
CA GLY A 205 1.86 24.15 5.01
C GLY A 205 3.19 23.50 4.72
N LYS A 206 4.14 23.97 5.46
CA LYS A 206 5.53 23.62 5.71
C LYS A 206 6.38 23.24 4.48
N GLU A 207 7.22 24.19 4.21
CA GLU A 207 8.15 24.35 3.10
C GLU A 207 9.02 23.12 2.85
N SER A 208 9.09 22.72 1.58
CA SER A 208 10.23 21.99 1.09
C SER A 208 11.44 22.93 1.07
N ASN A 209 12.66 22.40 1.22
CA ASN A 209 13.89 23.18 1.17
C ASN A 209 14.17 23.82 -0.21
N ALA A 210 13.40 23.43 -1.25
CA ALA A 210 13.53 23.98 -2.59
C ALA A 210 12.71 25.25 -2.75
N ARG A 211 13.36 26.35 -3.16
CA ARG A 211 12.73 27.63 -3.47
C ARG A 211 12.18 27.62 -4.89
N VAL A 212 11.11 28.38 -5.13
CA VAL A 212 10.49 28.50 -6.46
C VAL A 212 11.50 29.01 -7.52
N GLU A 213 12.46 29.81 -7.10
CA GLU A 213 13.52 30.41 -7.93
C GLU A 213 14.58 29.38 -8.38
N ASP A 214 14.64 28.20 -7.76
CA ASP A 214 15.63 27.17 -8.06
C ASP A 214 15.26 26.33 -9.28
N TYR A 215 14.01 26.43 -9.77
CA TYR A 215 13.56 25.70 -10.96
C TYR A 215 13.89 26.43 -12.25
N VAL A 216 14.52 25.73 -13.18
CA VAL A 216 14.96 26.27 -14.47
C VAL A 216 14.19 25.67 -15.64
N PHE A 217 13.83 24.40 -15.56
CA PHE A 217 13.16 23.67 -16.62
C PHE A 217 11.81 23.11 -16.20
N GLY A 218 10.84 23.21 -17.13
CA GLY A 218 9.57 22.50 -17.08
C GLY A 218 9.67 21.18 -17.83
N LEU A 219 9.00 20.16 -17.30
CA LEU A 219 8.90 18.82 -17.88
C LEU A 219 7.46 18.52 -18.21
N LYS A 220 7.21 17.91 -19.38
CA LYS A 220 5.95 17.29 -19.74
C LYS A 220 6.21 15.83 -20.07
N VAL A 221 5.55 14.93 -19.36
CA VAL A 221 5.78 13.49 -19.43
C VAL A 221 4.55 12.82 -19.99
N GLN A 222 4.71 11.93 -20.95
CA GLN A 222 3.65 11.09 -21.50
C GLN A 222 4.21 9.75 -21.94
N GLY A 223 3.35 8.70 -21.91
CA GLY A 223 3.78 7.37 -22.34
C GLY A 223 3.14 6.24 -21.56
N ARG A 224 3.92 5.21 -21.30
CA ARG A 224 3.55 4.05 -20.48
C ARG A 224 4.67 3.68 -19.53
N TYR A 225 4.30 3.28 -18.33
CA TYR A 225 5.19 2.70 -17.33
C TYR A 225 4.61 1.37 -16.84
N ASN A 226 5.40 0.32 -16.88
CA ASN A 226 4.96 -1.05 -16.57
C ASN A 226 3.68 -1.48 -17.32
N GLY A 227 3.51 -0.97 -18.56
CA GLY A 227 2.32 -1.23 -19.38
C GLY A 227 1.14 -0.30 -19.12
N GLU A 228 1.09 0.42 -17.99
CA GLU A 228 0.03 1.36 -17.64
C GLU A 228 0.27 2.75 -18.25
N PRO A 229 -0.78 3.49 -18.67
CA PRO A 229 -0.65 4.85 -19.17
C PRO A 229 -0.01 5.77 -18.15
N LEU A 230 1.00 6.54 -18.56
CA LEU A 230 1.69 7.55 -17.76
C LEU A 230 1.53 8.92 -18.38
N SER A 231 1.12 9.90 -17.59
CA SER A 231 1.07 11.30 -18.01
C SER A 231 1.34 12.23 -16.83
N GLY A 232 1.96 13.38 -17.08
CA GLY A 232 2.21 14.33 -16.02
C GLY A 232 3.07 15.49 -16.44
N SER A 233 3.44 16.30 -15.45
CA SER A 233 4.32 17.44 -15.61
C SER A 233 5.23 17.60 -14.40
N GLY A 234 6.32 18.30 -14.56
CA GLY A 234 7.26 18.54 -13.49
C GLY A 234 8.12 19.77 -13.75
N LYS A 235 9.00 20.03 -12.80
CA LYS A 235 10.02 21.08 -12.88
C LYS A 235 11.29 20.57 -12.25
N ILE A 236 12.41 20.97 -12.80
CA ILE A 236 13.74 20.60 -12.30
C ILE A 236 14.66 21.81 -12.27
N GLY A 237 15.72 21.71 -11.47
CA GLY A 237 16.79 22.69 -11.38
C GLY A 237 17.64 22.78 -12.64
N GLY A 238 18.62 23.69 -12.63
CA GLY A 238 19.56 23.88 -13.72
C GLY A 238 20.51 22.70 -13.90
N MET A 239 20.91 22.41 -15.15
CA MET A 239 21.75 21.26 -15.49
C MET A 239 23.13 21.25 -14.81
N LEU A 240 23.67 22.42 -14.44
CA LEU A 240 24.95 22.50 -13.73
C LEU A 240 24.86 22.01 -12.29
N ALA A 241 23.69 22.13 -11.66
CA ALA A 241 23.43 21.60 -10.33
C ALA A 241 23.43 20.06 -10.29
N LEU A 242 23.30 19.38 -11.45
CA LEU A 242 23.42 17.92 -11.54
C LEU A 242 24.83 17.39 -11.21
N ARG A 243 25.87 18.21 -11.34
CA ARG A 243 27.26 17.81 -11.10
C ARG A 243 27.74 18.00 -9.67
N GLY A 244 26.95 18.66 -8.83
CA GLY A 244 27.31 18.92 -7.44
C GLY A 244 26.93 17.75 -6.55
N GLU A 245 27.91 17.00 -6.02
CA GLU A 245 27.66 15.92 -5.05
C GLU A 245 26.99 16.45 -3.78
N ASP A 246 27.36 17.66 -3.34
CA ASP A 246 26.86 18.30 -2.13
C ASP A 246 25.72 19.30 -2.37
N THR A 247 25.33 19.54 -3.61
CA THR A 247 24.29 20.53 -3.94
C THR A 247 22.95 19.84 -4.16
N PRO A 248 21.94 20.06 -3.30
CA PRO A 248 20.61 19.48 -3.50
C PRO A 248 20.00 19.93 -4.83
N PHE A 249 19.60 18.97 -5.67
CA PHE A 249 18.98 19.25 -6.97
C PHE A 249 17.46 19.33 -6.80
N PRO A 250 16.84 20.50 -7.04
CA PRO A 250 15.41 20.67 -6.83
C PRO A 250 14.60 19.93 -7.90
N ILE A 251 13.57 19.21 -7.45
CA ILE A 251 12.64 18.49 -8.30
C ILE A 251 11.21 18.66 -7.80
N GLN A 252 10.29 18.84 -8.75
CA GLN A 252 8.85 18.83 -8.52
C GLN A 252 8.20 18.04 -9.63
N ALA A 253 7.24 17.16 -9.32
CA ALA A 253 6.45 16.51 -10.35
C ALA A 253 5.05 16.17 -9.83
N ASP A 254 4.12 16.08 -10.78
CA ASP A 254 2.75 15.60 -10.59
C ASP A 254 2.42 14.75 -11.81
N PHE A 255 2.30 13.45 -11.59
CA PHE A 255 2.00 12.51 -12.65
C PHE A 255 0.96 11.48 -12.22
N ARG A 256 0.31 10.90 -13.21
CA ARG A 256 -0.66 9.81 -13.06
C ARG A 256 -0.19 8.60 -13.84
N SER A 257 -0.19 7.45 -13.19
CA SER A 257 0.04 6.15 -13.80
C SER A 257 -1.17 5.26 -13.51
N GLY A 258 -1.91 4.86 -14.55
CA GLY A 258 -3.19 4.19 -14.35
C GLY A 258 -4.15 5.03 -13.48
N ASN A 259 -4.66 4.43 -12.40
CA ASN A 259 -5.54 5.08 -11.43
C ASN A 259 -4.79 5.78 -10.28
N THR A 260 -3.47 5.65 -10.24
CA THR A 260 -2.64 6.23 -9.19
C THR A 260 -2.08 7.59 -9.61
N ARG A 261 -2.21 8.59 -8.74
CA ARG A 261 -1.56 9.89 -8.88
C ARG A 261 -0.46 10.03 -7.85
N VAL A 262 0.68 10.52 -8.31
CA VAL A 262 1.86 10.78 -7.49
C VAL A 262 2.29 12.22 -7.69
N ALA A 263 2.30 13.00 -6.62
CA ALA A 263 2.82 14.36 -6.66
C ALA A 263 3.90 14.53 -5.60
N PHE A 264 5.01 15.15 -5.97
CA PHE A 264 6.10 15.39 -5.03
C PHE A 264 6.86 16.69 -5.32
N ILE A 265 7.49 17.20 -4.27
CA ILE A 265 8.40 18.34 -4.31
C ILE A 265 9.53 18.12 -3.31
N GLY A 266 10.74 18.53 -3.66
CA GLY A 266 11.89 18.47 -2.79
C GLY A 266 13.20 18.47 -3.54
N THR A 267 14.14 17.69 -3.06
CA THR A 267 15.50 17.64 -3.61
C THR A 267 15.98 16.21 -3.80
N ILE A 268 16.81 16.03 -4.82
CA ILE A 268 17.61 14.83 -5.02
C ILE A 268 19.06 15.16 -4.63
N ASN A 269 19.66 14.31 -3.84
CA ASN A 269 21.08 14.40 -3.49
C ASN A 269 21.89 13.55 -4.47
N ASP A 270 23.01 14.08 -4.95
CA ASP A 270 23.84 13.43 -5.96
C ASP A 270 23.01 12.85 -7.13
N PRO A 271 22.36 13.72 -7.92
CA PRO A 271 21.42 13.27 -8.94
C PRO A 271 22.04 12.41 -10.05
N MET A 272 23.34 12.54 -10.29
CA MET A 272 24.04 11.72 -11.29
C MET A 272 24.22 10.26 -10.84
N ASN A 273 24.45 10.04 -9.55
CA ASN A 273 24.59 8.70 -8.95
C ASN A 273 23.31 8.25 -8.23
N MET A 274 22.26 9.10 -8.24
CA MET A 274 21.00 8.88 -7.52
C MET A 274 21.23 8.53 -6.04
N GLY A 275 22.09 9.30 -5.35
CA GLY A 275 22.51 9.01 -3.97
C GLY A 275 21.41 9.12 -2.92
N GLY A 276 20.31 9.82 -3.24
CA GLY A 276 19.15 9.90 -2.35
C GLY A 276 18.16 10.98 -2.72
N ALA A 277 17.09 11.09 -1.92
CA ALA A 277 16.06 12.12 -2.09
C ALA A 277 15.45 12.53 -0.75
N ASP A 278 14.99 13.78 -0.67
CA ASP A 278 14.18 14.31 0.43
C ASP A 278 12.98 15.04 -0.18
N LEU A 279 11.85 14.37 -0.19
CA LEU A 279 10.65 14.78 -0.92
C LEU A 279 9.45 14.87 0.02
N ARG A 280 8.63 15.90 -0.13
CA ARG A 280 7.24 15.84 0.29
C ARG A 280 6.47 15.11 -0.80
N LEU A 281 5.84 14.00 -0.44
CA LEU A 281 5.23 13.05 -1.35
C LEU A 281 3.75 12.88 -1.04
N LYS A 282 2.92 12.98 -2.07
CA LYS A 282 1.49 12.73 -2.01
C LYS A 282 1.14 11.59 -2.95
N PHE A 283 0.49 10.56 -2.42
CA PHE A 283 -0.12 9.48 -3.18
C PHE A 283 -1.63 9.55 -3.11
N SER A 284 -2.32 9.25 -4.19
CA SER A 284 -3.76 9.01 -4.19
C SER A 284 -4.13 8.03 -5.29
N GLY A 285 -5.16 7.21 -5.04
CA GLY A 285 -5.60 6.19 -6.00
C GLY A 285 -6.82 5.43 -5.51
N ASP A 286 -7.25 4.45 -6.30
CA ASP A 286 -8.44 3.65 -6.01
C ASP A 286 -8.16 2.57 -4.95
N SER A 287 -6.93 2.03 -4.88
CA SER A 287 -6.49 1.06 -3.86
C SER A 287 -4.99 1.21 -3.55
N LEU A 288 -4.59 0.97 -2.30
CA LEU A 288 -3.16 0.86 -1.94
C LEU A 288 -2.47 -0.31 -2.66
N GLY A 289 -3.21 -1.38 -2.98
CA GLY A 289 -2.69 -2.52 -3.75
C GLY A 289 -2.17 -2.12 -5.13
N ASP A 290 -2.76 -1.09 -5.78
CA ASP A 290 -2.34 -0.59 -7.09
C ASP A 290 -0.95 0.06 -7.06
N LEU A 291 -0.44 0.45 -5.87
CA LEU A 291 0.91 0.99 -5.72
C LEU A 291 2.00 -0.06 -6.03
N TYR A 292 1.67 -1.36 -5.99
CA TYR A 292 2.63 -2.42 -6.31
C TYR A 292 3.22 -2.28 -7.71
N ASP A 293 2.39 -2.00 -8.70
CA ASP A 293 2.81 -1.87 -10.09
C ASP A 293 3.73 -0.65 -10.32
N LEU A 294 3.63 0.36 -9.45
CA LEU A 294 4.44 1.57 -9.51
C LEU A 294 5.71 1.50 -8.67
N THR A 295 5.63 0.90 -7.47
CA THR A 295 6.69 0.98 -6.46
C THR A 295 7.35 -0.35 -6.14
N GLY A 296 6.72 -1.48 -6.51
CA GLY A 296 7.12 -2.82 -6.08
C GLY A 296 6.83 -3.13 -4.59
N VAL A 297 6.19 -2.20 -3.86
CA VAL A 297 5.82 -2.39 -2.46
C VAL A 297 4.46 -3.08 -2.38
N LEU A 298 4.43 -4.27 -1.79
CA LEU A 298 3.18 -5.02 -1.59
C LEU A 298 2.39 -4.38 -0.43
N LEU A 299 1.29 -3.75 -0.77
CA LEU A 299 0.30 -3.23 0.17
C LEU A 299 -1.04 -3.93 -0.06
N PRO A 300 -1.89 -4.00 0.97
CA PRO A 300 -3.19 -4.64 0.83
C PRO A 300 -4.15 -3.83 -0.04
N ASP A 301 -5.14 -4.52 -0.62
CA ASP A 301 -6.26 -3.85 -1.27
C ASP A 301 -7.08 -3.05 -0.26
N THR A 302 -7.50 -1.86 -0.65
CA THR A 302 -8.23 -0.91 0.20
C THR A 302 -9.27 -0.16 -0.61
N PRO A 303 -10.23 0.52 0.05
CA PRO A 303 -10.97 1.61 -0.58
C PRO A 303 -10.04 2.72 -1.10
N PRO A 304 -10.57 3.68 -1.89
CA PRO A 304 -9.81 4.83 -2.37
C PRO A 304 -9.04 5.52 -1.26
N PHE A 305 -7.81 5.88 -1.56
CA PHE A 305 -6.88 6.45 -0.58
C PHE A 305 -6.24 7.75 -1.04
N GLU A 306 -5.80 8.52 -0.07
CA GLU A 306 -4.95 9.70 -0.25
C GLU A 306 -4.02 9.83 0.95
N THR A 307 -2.71 9.97 0.71
CA THR A 307 -1.69 10.18 1.74
C THR A 307 -0.73 11.30 1.37
N ASP A 308 -0.26 12.05 2.37
CA ASP A 308 0.74 13.12 2.24
C ASP A 308 1.76 12.97 3.36
N GLY A 309 3.05 12.87 3.03
CA GLY A 309 4.13 12.67 4.00
C GLY A 309 5.50 13.06 3.43
N ARG A 310 6.55 12.88 4.24
CA ARG A 310 7.93 13.12 3.84
C ARG A 310 8.60 11.80 3.48
N LEU A 311 9.09 11.67 2.25
CA LEU A 311 9.92 10.57 1.80
C LEU A 311 11.39 10.96 1.87
N VAL A 312 12.16 10.24 2.69
CA VAL A 312 13.61 10.32 2.70
C VAL A 312 14.15 9.02 2.10
N ALA A 313 14.84 9.13 0.97
CA ALA A 313 15.44 7.99 0.30
C ALA A 313 16.95 8.06 0.38
N THR A 314 17.58 6.93 0.67
CA THR A 314 19.01 6.69 0.50
C THR A 314 19.16 5.54 -0.48
N ILE A 315 19.80 5.78 -1.60
CA ILE A 315 19.91 4.81 -2.69
C ILE A 315 21.34 4.30 -2.74
N ASP A 316 21.51 2.99 -2.56
CA ASP A 316 22.79 2.29 -2.69
C ASP A 316 22.55 1.02 -3.51
N PRO A 317 22.88 1.03 -4.82
CA PRO A 317 22.64 -0.12 -5.70
C PRO A 317 23.47 -1.35 -5.34
N GLU A 318 24.62 -1.17 -4.63
CA GLU A 318 25.50 -2.28 -4.29
C GLU A 318 25.10 -3.00 -2.99
N LYS A 319 24.46 -2.27 -2.06
CA LYS A 319 24.07 -2.82 -0.75
C LYS A 319 22.55 -2.93 -0.62
N SER A 320 21.91 -1.84 -0.22
CA SER A 320 20.46 -1.77 -0.05
C SER A 320 20.01 -0.31 -0.03
N SER A 321 18.95 -0.03 -0.75
CA SER A 321 18.31 1.28 -0.73
C SER A 321 17.22 1.32 0.33
N VAL A 322 17.09 2.47 1.01
CA VAL A 322 16.08 2.71 2.05
C VAL A 322 15.18 3.84 1.61
N PHE A 323 13.88 3.59 1.64
CA PHE A 323 12.82 4.56 1.36
C PHE A 323 11.97 4.72 2.62
N ASP A 324 12.15 5.83 3.32
CA ASP A 324 11.52 6.09 4.61
C ASP A 324 10.43 7.16 4.45
N TYR A 325 9.15 6.71 4.42
CA TYR A 325 7.98 7.56 4.30
C TYR A 325 7.49 7.95 5.68
N ARG A 326 7.90 9.12 6.14
CA ARG A 326 7.74 9.63 7.51
C ARG A 326 6.52 10.50 7.67
N ASP A 327 5.95 10.43 8.88
CA ASP A 327 4.90 11.32 9.36
C ASP A 327 3.77 11.54 8.34
N PHE A 328 3.46 10.47 7.60
CA PHE A 328 2.39 10.55 6.63
C PHE A 328 1.04 10.69 7.32
N ASN A 329 0.18 11.47 6.71
CA ASN A 329 -1.22 11.64 7.08
C ASN A 329 -2.07 11.39 5.87
N GLY A 330 -3.24 10.78 6.07
CA GLY A 330 -4.09 10.49 4.93
C GLY A 330 -5.43 9.91 5.30
N ARG A 331 -6.09 9.36 4.30
CA ARG A 331 -7.38 8.69 4.40
C ARG A 331 -7.38 7.42 3.55
N ILE A 332 -8.11 6.43 4.02
CA ILE A 332 -8.46 5.21 3.29
C ILE A 332 -9.96 5.04 3.45
N GLY A 333 -10.72 5.20 2.35
CA GLY A 333 -12.17 5.31 2.44
C GLY A 333 -12.58 6.49 3.30
N ASP A 334 -13.31 6.20 4.36
CA ASP A 334 -13.72 7.19 5.37
C ASP A 334 -12.84 7.18 6.63
N SER A 335 -11.88 6.26 6.72
CA SER A 335 -10.92 6.15 7.83
C SER A 335 -9.74 7.10 7.64
N ASP A 336 -9.24 7.70 8.72
CA ASP A 336 -7.96 8.38 8.72
C ASP A 336 -6.80 7.38 8.87
N ILE A 337 -5.62 7.75 8.39
CA ILE A 337 -4.40 6.95 8.51
C ILE A 337 -3.18 7.85 8.73
N HIS A 338 -2.34 7.45 9.69
CA HIS A 338 -1.12 8.17 10.05
C HIS A 338 0.01 7.19 10.31
N GLY A 339 1.26 7.61 10.14
CA GLY A 339 2.35 6.74 10.54
C GLY A 339 3.66 7.00 9.84
N THR A 340 4.51 6.01 9.93
CA THR A 340 5.81 5.94 9.26
C THR A 340 6.01 4.53 8.71
N LEU A 341 6.43 4.44 7.45
CA LEU A 341 6.73 3.19 6.76
C LEU A 341 8.11 3.30 6.11
N ALA A 342 8.99 2.37 6.40
CA ALA A 342 10.32 2.26 5.81
C ALA A 342 10.40 0.99 4.95
N TYR A 343 10.68 1.16 3.66
CA TYR A 343 10.93 0.08 2.71
C TYR A 343 12.42 -0.01 2.43
N THR A 344 13.01 -1.17 2.68
CA THR A 344 14.43 -1.43 2.43
C THR A 344 14.56 -2.50 1.36
N THR A 345 15.24 -2.18 0.27
CA THR A 345 15.58 -3.16 -0.78
C THR A 345 16.70 -4.08 -0.27
N GLY A 346 16.83 -5.26 -0.85
CA GLY A 346 17.94 -6.15 -0.49
C GLY A 346 17.63 -7.63 -0.70
N LYS A 347 18.63 -8.47 -0.46
CA LYS A 347 18.53 -9.93 -0.55
C LYS A 347 18.34 -10.54 0.84
N PRO A 348 17.59 -11.65 1.01
CA PRO A 348 16.93 -12.40 -0.06
C PRO A 348 15.64 -11.74 -0.57
N ARG A 349 15.04 -10.81 0.16
CA ARG A 349 13.83 -10.06 -0.21
C ARG A 349 13.84 -8.67 0.41
N PRO A 350 13.13 -7.71 -0.20
CA PRO A 350 12.87 -6.42 0.43
C PRO A 350 12.12 -6.56 1.75
N MET A 351 12.22 -5.55 2.61
CA MET A 351 11.58 -5.49 3.92
C MET A 351 10.78 -4.19 4.08
N LEU A 352 9.51 -4.30 4.46
CA LEU A 352 8.66 -3.19 4.88
C LEU A 352 8.54 -3.18 6.40
N LYS A 353 8.89 -2.05 7.05
CA LYS A 353 8.74 -1.86 8.50
C LYS A 353 7.98 -0.59 8.80
N GLY A 354 7.24 -0.56 9.92
CA GLY A 354 6.69 0.69 10.40
C GLY A 354 5.57 0.57 11.40
N ASP A 355 5.08 1.75 11.77
CA ASP A 355 3.98 1.93 12.70
C ASP A 355 2.90 2.75 12.02
N VAL A 356 1.68 2.23 12.00
CA VAL A 356 0.51 2.82 11.36
C VAL A 356 -0.61 2.95 12.38
N GLU A 357 -1.25 4.12 12.43
CA GLU A 357 -2.35 4.41 13.34
C GLU A 357 -3.53 5.01 12.58
N SER A 358 -4.76 4.63 12.98
CA SER A 358 -5.99 5.30 12.63
C SER A 358 -6.66 5.77 13.94
N ARG A 359 -7.00 7.05 14.01
CA ARG A 359 -7.72 7.63 15.15
C ARG A 359 -9.23 7.38 15.04
N GLN A 360 -9.72 7.35 13.79
CA GLN A 360 -11.11 7.10 13.45
C GLN A 360 -11.15 6.07 12.31
N LEU A 361 -11.36 4.82 12.69
CA LEU A 361 -11.36 3.68 11.79
C LEU A 361 -12.79 3.23 11.51
N ARG A 362 -13.22 3.24 10.25
CA ARG A 362 -14.47 2.64 9.84
C ARG A 362 -14.25 1.16 9.53
N LEU A 363 -14.99 0.27 10.19
CA LEU A 363 -14.82 -1.17 10.04
C LEU A 363 -15.02 -1.63 8.58
N ALA A 364 -15.93 -1.00 7.84
CA ALA A 364 -16.19 -1.29 6.43
C ALA A 364 -14.95 -1.10 5.54
N ASP A 365 -14.05 -0.17 5.90
CA ASP A 365 -12.83 0.08 5.12
C ASP A 365 -11.78 -1.02 5.26
N LEU A 366 -11.93 -1.89 6.28
CA LEU A 366 -11.12 -3.11 6.46
C LEU A 366 -11.68 -4.31 5.68
N GLY A 367 -12.88 -4.19 5.10
CA GLY A 367 -13.56 -5.28 4.39
C GLY A 367 -12.65 -5.96 3.34
N PRO A 368 -12.00 -5.23 2.43
CA PRO A 368 -11.12 -5.82 1.42
C PRO A 368 -9.96 -6.64 1.99
N LEU A 369 -9.46 -6.30 3.20
CA LEU A 369 -8.37 -7.04 3.86
C LEU A 369 -8.76 -8.47 4.26
N ILE A 370 -10.04 -8.70 4.52
CA ILE A 370 -10.58 -10.00 4.96
C ILE A 370 -11.48 -10.65 3.91
N GLY A 371 -11.55 -10.08 2.70
CA GLY A 371 -12.36 -10.60 1.60
C GLY A 371 -13.86 -10.33 1.78
N VAL A 372 -14.23 -9.18 2.34
CA VAL A 372 -15.62 -8.71 2.46
C VAL A 372 -15.84 -7.47 1.60
N ASP A 373 -16.81 -7.52 0.72
CA ASP A 373 -17.23 -6.37 -0.09
C ASP A 373 -17.75 -5.23 0.81
N SER A 374 -17.08 -4.08 0.81
CA SER A 374 -17.48 -2.89 1.56
C SER A 374 -18.22 -1.86 0.68
N GLY A 375 -19.48 -2.13 0.32
CA GLY A 375 -20.38 -1.12 -0.25
C GLY A 375 -19.90 -0.45 -1.55
N LYS A 376 -20.01 0.88 -1.68
CA LYS A 376 -19.76 1.64 -2.93
C LYS A 376 -18.33 1.56 -3.48
N GLY A 377 -17.33 1.20 -2.65
CA GLY A 377 -15.96 0.92 -3.09
C GLY A 377 -15.86 -0.40 -3.86
N ALA A 378 -16.67 -1.38 -3.49
CA ALA A 378 -16.72 -2.69 -4.11
C ALA A 378 -17.22 -2.68 -5.57
N GLU A 379 -18.09 -1.73 -5.97
CA GLU A 379 -18.49 -1.64 -7.39
C GLU A 379 -17.36 -1.16 -8.29
N ARG A 380 -16.44 -0.33 -7.79
CA ARG A 380 -15.25 0.11 -8.52
C ARG A 380 -14.15 -0.94 -8.49
N ALA A 381 -13.96 -1.62 -7.36
CA ALA A 381 -13.08 -2.78 -7.26
C ALA A 381 -13.52 -3.90 -8.22
N LYS A 382 -14.83 -4.20 -8.30
CA LYS A 382 -15.40 -5.14 -9.29
C LYS A 382 -15.13 -4.72 -10.73
N GLN A 383 -15.10 -3.44 -11.04
CA GLN A 383 -14.75 -2.97 -12.39
C GLN A 383 -13.24 -3.14 -12.70
N SER A 384 -12.37 -2.99 -11.70
CA SER A 384 -10.93 -3.26 -11.86
C SER A 384 -10.62 -4.76 -11.93
N GLU A 385 -11.32 -5.60 -11.17
CA GLU A 385 -11.24 -7.05 -11.19
C GLU A 385 -11.83 -7.66 -12.47
N GLN A 386 -12.93 -7.11 -12.98
CA GLN A 386 -13.48 -7.50 -14.29
C GLN A 386 -12.50 -7.27 -15.45
N ARG A 387 -11.61 -6.28 -15.33
CA ARG A 387 -10.51 -6.06 -16.29
C ARG A 387 -9.40 -7.11 -16.15
N LYS A 388 -9.20 -7.67 -14.94
CA LYS A 388 -8.20 -8.74 -14.68
C LYS A 388 -8.73 -10.18 -14.88
N GLY A 389 -10.03 -10.34 -15.19
CA GLY A 389 -10.63 -11.64 -15.56
C GLY A 389 -10.92 -12.61 -14.41
N GLU A 390 -10.73 -12.23 -13.15
CA GLU A 390 -11.05 -13.05 -11.97
C GLU A 390 -12.37 -12.57 -11.34
N LYS A 391 -13.39 -13.43 -11.39
CA LYS A 391 -14.66 -13.21 -10.69
C LYS A 391 -14.58 -13.80 -9.29
N SER A 392 -14.41 -12.98 -8.28
CA SER A 392 -14.80 -13.32 -6.92
C SER A 392 -16.30 -13.06 -6.79
N VAL A 393 -17.07 -14.08 -6.50
CA VAL A 393 -18.53 -13.97 -6.32
C VAL A 393 -18.84 -14.37 -4.89
N GLN A 394 -19.07 -13.37 -4.01
CA GLN A 394 -19.67 -13.62 -2.70
C GLN A 394 -21.07 -14.17 -2.91
N PRO A 395 -21.40 -15.42 -2.50
CA PRO A 395 -22.74 -15.97 -2.65
C PRO A 395 -23.74 -15.15 -1.84
N ALA A 396 -24.92 -14.87 -2.44
CA ALA A 396 -25.91 -13.97 -1.85
C ALA A 396 -26.53 -14.51 -0.54
N ASP A 397 -26.49 -15.82 -0.33
CA ASP A 397 -27.02 -16.54 0.84
C ASP A 397 -25.98 -16.84 1.92
N LYS A 398 -24.72 -16.40 1.74
CA LYS A 398 -23.58 -16.65 2.60
C LYS A 398 -23.11 -15.39 3.34
N VAL A 399 -22.51 -15.58 4.53
CA VAL A 399 -21.96 -14.50 5.36
C VAL A 399 -20.46 -14.59 5.55
N LEU A 400 -19.85 -15.77 5.42
CA LEU A 400 -18.41 -15.91 5.51
C LEU A 400 -17.73 -15.32 4.25
N PRO A 401 -16.57 -14.67 4.36
CA PRO A 401 -15.83 -14.12 3.22
C PRO A 401 -15.31 -15.22 2.29
N TYR A 402 -15.68 -15.16 1.01
CA TYR A 402 -15.29 -16.12 -0.04
C TYR A 402 -14.13 -15.65 -0.91
N ASP A 403 -13.75 -14.35 -0.82
CA ASP A 403 -12.65 -13.81 -1.62
C ASP A 403 -11.34 -14.49 -1.28
N ARG A 404 -10.56 -14.77 -2.33
CA ARG A 404 -9.30 -15.51 -2.19
C ARG A 404 -8.18 -14.58 -1.76
N PHE A 405 -7.32 -15.08 -0.88
CA PHE A 405 -6.06 -14.43 -0.55
C PHE A 405 -5.08 -14.56 -1.73
N GLU A 406 -4.48 -13.45 -2.18
CA GLU A 406 -3.45 -13.44 -3.22
C GLU A 406 -2.08 -13.86 -2.66
N THR A 407 -1.96 -15.10 -2.20
CA THR A 407 -0.76 -15.60 -1.52
C THR A 407 0.49 -15.68 -2.41
N ASP A 408 0.33 -15.70 -3.72
CA ASP A 408 1.46 -15.75 -4.67
C ASP A 408 2.34 -14.50 -4.56
N LYS A 409 1.75 -13.37 -4.16
CA LYS A 409 2.49 -12.12 -3.93
C LYS A 409 3.18 -12.05 -2.55
N TRP A 410 2.79 -12.88 -1.59
CA TRP A 410 3.33 -12.82 -0.23
C TRP A 410 4.81 -13.17 -0.12
N ASN A 411 5.38 -13.80 -1.16
CA ASN A 411 6.80 -14.13 -1.23
C ASN A 411 7.68 -13.03 -1.86
N VAL A 412 7.08 -11.90 -2.29
CA VAL A 412 7.79 -10.81 -2.98
C VAL A 412 8.59 -9.96 -2.00
N MET A 413 8.08 -9.77 -0.77
CA MET A 413 8.74 -8.99 0.28
C MET A 413 8.40 -9.54 1.66
N ASP A 414 9.22 -9.21 2.63
CA ASP A 414 8.92 -9.41 4.06
C ASP A 414 8.32 -8.13 4.66
N ALA A 415 7.53 -8.24 5.75
CA ALA A 415 6.96 -7.10 6.44
C ALA A 415 6.96 -7.28 7.96
N ASP A 416 7.11 -6.16 8.68
CA ASP A 416 7.02 -6.04 10.14
C ASP A 416 6.34 -4.72 10.47
N VAL A 417 5.01 -4.73 10.56
CA VAL A 417 4.18 -3.52 10.68
C VAL A 417 3.28 -3.62 11.89
N ARG A 418 3.26 -2.57 12.73
CA ARG A 418 2.31 -2.42 13.82
C ARG A 418 1.15 -1.52 13.39
N PHE A 419 -0.06 -1.96 13.63
CA PHE A 419 -1.27 -1.19 13.35
C PHE A 419 -2.07 -0.94 14.63
N LYS A 420 -2.63 0.27 14.77
CA LYS A 420 -3.54 0.66 15.85
C LYS A 420 -4.74 1.42 15.30
N GLY A 421 -5.95 0.99 15.64
CA GLY A 421 -7.20 1.70 15.38
C GLY A 421 -7.85 2.08 16.69
N ARG A 422 -7.96 3.37 17.02
CA ARG A 422 -8.42 3.82 18.35
C ARG A 422 -9.94 3.83 18.45
N ARG A 423 -10.61 4.63 17.64
CA ARG A 423 -12.06 4.74 17.60
C ARG A 423 -12.57 4.00 16.38
N ILE A 424 -13.33 2.93 16.61
CA ILE A 424 -13.87 2.13 15.51
C ILE A 424 -15.33 2.51 15.30
N GLU A 425 -15.65 2.97 14.10
CA GLU A 425 -17.02 3.19 13.66
C GLU A 425 -17.55 1.91 13.01
N HIS A 426 -18.57 1.37 13.64
CA HIS A 426 -19.30 0.19 13.18
C HIS A 426 -20.79 0.59 13.08
N GLY A 427 -21.47 0.55 12.00
CA GLY A 427 -22.90 0.90 11.87
C GLY A 427 -23.80 0.37 13.02
N SER A 428 -24.89 -0.30 12.75
CA SER A 428 -25.74 -1.00 13.73
C SER A 428 -25.13 -2.34 14.22
N SER A 429 -23.94 -2.71 13.81
CA SER A 429 -23.29 -3.97 14.11
C SER A 429 -22.64 -4.00 15.49
N LEU A 430 -22.01 -5.13 15.82
CA LEU A 430 -21.32 -5.38 17.10
C LEU A 430 -20.34 -4.27 17.48
N PRO A 431 -20.37 -3.75 18.72
CA PRO A 431 -19.51 -2.67 19.18
C PRO A 431 -18.06 -3.16 19.34
N ILE A 432 -17.21 -2.78 18.38
CA ILE A 432 -15.77 -3.07 18.36
C ILE A 432 -15.01 -1.80 18.77
N SER A 433 -13.96 -1.94 19.56
CA SER A 433 -13.08 -0.83 19.98
C SER A 433 -11.60 -1.25 20.00
N ASP A 434 -10.70 -0.27 20.02
CA ASP A 434 -9.28 -0.43 20.35
C ASP A 434 -8.57 -1.57 19.59
N LEU A 435 -8.70 -1.60 18.27
CA LEU A 435 -8.00 -2.57 17.42
C LEU A 435 -6.49 -2.32 17.47
N SER A 436 -5.72 -3.36 17.72
CA SER A 436 -4.27 -3.32 17.55
C SER A 436 -3.74 -4.67 17.06
N THR A 437 -2.77 -4.62 16.15
CA THR A 437 -2.13 -5.84 15.67
C THR A 437 -0.67 -5.60 15.30
N HIS A 438 0.13 -6.65 15.43
CA HIS A 438 1.48 -6.74 14.88
C HIS A 438 1.44 -7.72 13.71
N ILE A 439 1.68 -7.20 12.52
CA ILE A 439 1.66 -7.90 11.23
C ILE A 439 3.09 -8.29 10.90
N ILE A 440 3.38 -9.56 10.84
CA ILE A 440 4.68 -10.11 10.45
C ILE A 440 4.45 -10.99 9.23
N LEU A 441 5.03 -10.61 8.11
CA LEU A 441 5.09 -11.42 6.89
C LEU A 441 6.53 -11.81 6.65
N LYS A 442 6.83 -13.08 6.61
CA LYS A 442 8.17 -13.58 6.36
C LYS A 442 8.11 -14.84 5.52
N ASN A 443 8.69 -14.81 4.31
CA ASN A 443 8.73 -15.96 3.42
C ASN A 443 7.33 -16.55 3.13
N ALA A 444 6.35 -15.69 2.80
CA ALA A 444 4.95 -16.03 2.62
C ALA A 444 4.23 -16.58 3.87
N ASP A 445 4.85 -16.54 5.03
CA ASP A 445 4.27 -16.87 6.34
C ASP A 445 3.75 -15.57 6.98
N LEU A 446 2.43 -15.41 7.07
CA LEU A 446 1.76 -14.23 7.67
C LEU A 446 1.33 -14.53 9.09
N ARG A 447 1.73 -13.68 10.02
CA ARG A 447 1.33 -13.73 11.41
C ARG A 447 0.73 -12.41 11.87
N LEU A 448 -0.43 -12.48 12.50
CA LEU A 448 -1.04 -11.39 13.26
C LEU A 448 -0.92 -11.74 14.75
N GLN A 449 0.11 -11.20 15.42
CA GLN A 449 0.46 -11.66 16.75
C GLN A 449 1.02 -10.54 17.64
N PRO A 450 0.22 -10.03 18.60
CA PRO A 450 -1.19 -10.32 18.82
C PRO A 450 -2.11 -9.53 17.89
N LEU A 451 -3.32 -10.03 17.65
CA LEU A 451 -4.46 -9.25 17.18
C LEU A 451 -5.39 -9.02 18.38
N LYS A 452 -5.54 -7.77 18.80
CA LYS A 452 -6.32 -7.38 19.98
C LYS A 452 -7.41 -6.38 19.60
N PHE A 453 -8.60 -6.56 20.14
CA PHE A 453 -9.68 -5.56 20.05
C PHE A 453 -10.68 -5.71 21.18
N GLY A 454 -11.36 -4.62 21.51
CA GLY A 454 -12.51 -4.62 22.38
C GLY A 454 -13.75 -5.12 21.63
N LEU A 455 -14.58 -5.94 22.27
CA LEU A 455 -15.86 -6.39 21.73
C LEU A 455 -16.89 -6.44 22.84
N ALA A 456 -18.05 -5.85 22.60
CA ALA A 456 -19.18 -5.90 23.55
C ALA A 456 -18.81 -5.53 25.00
N GLY A 457 -17.89 -4.56 25.18
CA GLY A 457 -17.39 -4.12 26.48
C GLY A 457 -16.40 -5.05 27.16
N GLY A 458 -16.02 -6.14 26.54
CA GLY A 458 -14.93 -7.04 26.92
C GLY A 458 -13.72 -6.91 25.99
N SER A 459 -12.87 -7.92 25.95
CA SER A 459 -11.66 -7.96 25.11
C SER A 459 -11.49 -9.28 24.39
N ILE A 460 -10.97 -9.20 23.15
CA ILE A 460 -10.51 -10.35 22.38
C ILE A 460 -9.01 -10.20 22.15
N VAL A 461 -8.28 -11.26 22.38
CA VAL A 461 -6.86 -11.41 22.06
C VAL A 461 -6.71 -12.66 21.23
N SER A 462 -6.13 -12.51 20.04
CA SER A 462 -5.93 -13.65 19.15
C SER A 462 -4.52 -13.66 18.55
N SER A 463 -4.11 -14.85 18.12
CA SER A 463 -2.93 -15.09 17.30
C SER A 463 -3.39 -15.82 16.04
N ILE A 464 -3.15 -15.24 14.89
CA ILE A 464 -3.49 -15.81 13.58
C ILE A 464 -2.21 -16.09 12.84
N HIS A 465 -2.10 -17.28 12.28
CA HIS A 465 -0.95 -17.74 11.49
C HIS A 465 -1.46 -18.35 10.18
N LEU A 466 -0.95 -17.81 9.04
CA LEU A 466 -1.32 -18.25 7.70
C LEU A 466 -0.06 -18.61 6.91
N GLU A 467 0.06 -19.86 6.48
CA GLU A 467 1.17 -20.38 5.67
C GLU A 467 0.82 -20.28 4.18
N GLY A 468 1.14 -19.11 3.57
CA GLY A 468 0.80 -18.80 2.18
C GLY A 468 1.62 -19.58 1.13
N ASP A 469 2.73 -20.21 1.53
CA ASP A 469 3.56 -21.08 0.67
C ASP A 469 2.92 -22.46 0.41
N LYS A 470 1.93 -22.85 1.23
CA LYS A 470 1.22 -24.12 1.08
C LYS A 470 0.07 -24.01 0.08
N LYS A 471 -0.18 -25.08 -0.67
CA LYS A 471 -1.29 -25.18 -1.64
C LYS A 471 -2.13 -26.43 -1.36
N PRO A 472 -3.35 -26.29 -0.79
CA PRO A 472 -3.98 -25.06 -0.31
C PRO A 472 -3.28 -24.44 0.90
N MET A 473 -3.43 -23.12 1.08
CA MET A 473 -2.91 -22.38 2.23
C MET A 473 -3.40 -23.01 3.54
N ARG A 474 -2.57 -23.05 4.57
CA ARG A 474 -2.94 -23.49 5.92
C ARG A 474 -3.10 -22.30 6.84
N GLY A 475 -4.07 -22.39 7.72
CA GLY A 475 -4.34 -21.37 8.72
C GLY A 475 -4.51 -21.95 10.11
N GLN A 476 -4.05 -21.22 11.11
CA GLN A 476 -4.26 -21.50 12.53
C GLN A 476 -4.70 -20.22 13.23
N ALA A 477 -5.61 -20.35 14.19
CA ALA A 477 -6.08 -19.25 15.00
C ALA A 477 -6.28 -19.71 16.46
N ASP A 478 -5.65 -19.00 17.40
CA ASP A 478 -5.90 -19.09 18.82
C ASP A 478 -6.60 -17.81 19.27
N ILE A 479 -7.77 -17.93 19.89
CA ILE A 479 -8.61 -16.79 20.24
C ILE A 479 -8.98 -16.89 21.72
N GLN A 480 -8.83 -15.79 22.45
CA GLN A 480 -9.25 -15.65 23.83
C GLN A 480 -10.20 -14.46 23.95
N ALA A 481 -11.41 -14.71 24.42
CA ALA A 481 -12.43 -13.71 24.70
C ALA A 481 -12.63 -13.59 26.21
N ARG A 482 -12.65 -12.37 26.72
CA ARG A 482 -12.82 -12.14 28.18
C ARG A 482 -13.84 -11.03 28.43
N ARG A 483 -14.76 -11.31 29.37
CA ARG A 483 -15.76 -10.36 29.87
C ARG A 483 -16.65 -9.75 28.78
N LEU A 484 -17.07 -10.55 27.80
CA LEU A 484 -18.02 -10.09 26.78
C LEU A 484 -19.41 -9.94 27.40
N LYS A 485 -20.00 -8.75 27.36
CA LYS A 485 -21.34 -8.50 27.91
C LYS A 485 -22.42 -9.01 26.96
N LEU A 486 -23.26 -9.95 27.45
CA LEU A 486 -24.27 -10.59 26.60
C LEU A 486 -25.22 -9.62 25.91
N LYS A 487 -25.73 -8.62 26.65
CA LYS A 487 -26.62 -7.58 26.07
C LYS A 487 -26.00 -6.81 24.92
N ALA A 488 -24.69 -6.62 24.94
CA ALA A 488 -23.97 -5.88 23.89
C ALA A 488 -23.60 -6.76 22.68
N LEU A 489 -23.67 -8.10 22.82
CA LEU A 489 -23.49 -9.04 21.69
C LEU A 489 -24.74 -9.12 20.80
N MET A 490 -25.92 -8.77 21.32
CA MET A 490 -27.19 -8.83 20.60
C MET A 490 -27.97 -7.51 20.78
N PRO A 491 -27.48 -6.39 20.24
CA PRO A 491 -28.07 -5.07 20.48
C PRO A 491 -29.49 -4.93 19.93
N ASP A 492 -29.83 -5.66 18.86
CA ASP A 492 -31.11 -5.57 18.19
C ASP A 492 -32.20 -6.49 18.79
N VAL A 493 -31.87 -7.29 19.80
CA VAL A 493 -32.81 -8.19 20.49
C VAL A 493 -33.29 -7.53 21.77
N GLU A 494 -34.50 -6.96 21.77
CA GLU A 494 -35.07 -6.18 22.87
C GLU A 494 -35.06 -6.97 24.22
N LEU A 495 -35.44 -8.25 24.19
CA LEU A 495 -35.43 -9.12 25.37
C LEU A 495 -34.01 -9.35 25.95
N MET A 496 -32.97 -9.23 25.12
CA MET A 496 -31.56 -9.36 25.59
C MET A 496 -31.06 -8.08 26.26
N GLN A 497 -31.72 -6.94 26.09
CA GLN A 497 -31.32 -5.69 26.73
C GLN A 497 -31.41 -5.70 28.25
N LYS A 498 -32.29 -6.53 28.80
CA LYS A 498 -32.42 -6.79 30.24
C LYS A 498 -31.48 -7.89 30.76
N THR A 499 -30.72 -8.53 29.87
CA THR A 499 -29.81 -9.62 30.23
C THR A 499 -28.49 -9.05 30.76
N LEU A 500 -28.11 -9.45 31.96
CA LEU A 500 -26.82 -9.13 32.57
C LEU A 500 -25.98 -10.41 32.62
N GLY A 501 -24.68 -10.28 32.34
CA GLY A 501 -23.76 -11.40 32.42
C GLY A 501 -22.54 -11.17 31.50
N GLU A 502 -21.45 -11.77 31.92
CA GLU A 502 -20.18 -11.71 31.20
C GLU A 502 -19.79 -13.12 30.75
N MET A 503 -19.51 -13.22 29.43
CA MET A 503 -19.07 -14.46 28.82
C MET A 503 -17.56 -14.43 28.61
N ASN A 504 -16.91 -15.55 28.92
CA ASN A 504 -15.51 -15.80 28.58
C ASN A 504 -15.44 -16.98 27.60
N GLY A 505 -14.42 -17.00 26.75
CA GLY A 505 -14.25 -18.06 25.78
C GLY A 505 -12.83 -18.26 25.34
N ASP A 506 -12.52 -19.46 24.90
CA ASP A 506 -11.26 -19.84 24.27
C ASP A 506 -11.59 -20.68 23.02
N ALA A 507 -10.95 -20.36 21.89
CA ALA A 507 -11.13 -21.12 20.68
C ALA A 507 -9.79 -21.38 20.02
N ARG A 508 -9.65 -22.55 19.41
CA ARG A 508 -8.52 -22.94 18.58
C ARG A 508 -9.04 -23.55 17.30
N PHE A 509 -8.53 -23.06 16.18
CA PHE A 509 -8.88 -23.55 14.86
C PHE A 509 -7.61 -23.81 14.06
N SER A 510 -7.64 -24.88 13.28
CA SER A 510 -6.66 -25.14 12.23
C SER A 510 -7.41 -25.62 10.98
N GLY A 511 -7.09 -25.06 9.84
CA GLY A 511 -7.80 -25.39 8.59
C GLY A 511 -6.94 -25.16 7.36
N SER A 512 -7.48 -25.53 6.20
CA SER A 512 -6.81 -25.29 4.90
C SER A 512 -7.81 -24.74 3.89
N GLY A 513 -7.34 -23.78 3.09
CA GLY A 513 -8.17 -23.10 2.08
C GLY A 513 -7.61 -21.74 1.74
N ASN A 514 -8.03 -21.17 0.63
CA ASN A 514 -7.51 -19.88 0.14
C ASN A 514 -8.45 -18.69 0.41
N SER A 515 -9.46 -18.87 1.26
CA SER A 515 -10.37 -17.83 1.75
C SER A 515 -10.76 -18.10 3.18
N VAL A 516 -11.35 -17.11 3.87
CA VAL A 516 -11.85 -17.29 5.24
C VAL A 516 -12.93 -18.38 5.29
N ALA A 517 -13.87 -18.38 4.33
CA ALA A 517 -14.90 -19.43 4.22
C ALA A 517 -14.28 -20.82 4.03
N ALA A 518 -13.27 -20.96 3.16
CA ALA A 518 -12.61 -22.24 2.93
C ALA A 518 -11.79 -22.71 4.14
N LEU A 519 -11.08 -21.81 4.82
CA LEU A 519 -10.34 -22.13 6.05
C LEU A 519 -11.26 -22.63 7.15
N LEU A 520 -12.38 -21.95 7.41
CA LEU A 520 -13.36 -22.35 8.41
C LEU A 520 -14.13 -23.60 7.97
N GLY A 521 -14.50 -23.70 6.69
CA GLY A 521 -15.20 -24.86 6.14
C GLY A 521 -14.42 -26.17 6.19
N ASN A 522 -13.09 -26.11 6.26
CA ASN A 522 -12.20 -27.27 6.41
C ASN A 522 -11.51 -27.29 7.79
N SER A 523 -12.01 -26.52 8.76
CA SER A 523 -11.34 -26.38 10.05
C SER A 523 -11.56 -27.58 10.97
N ASN A 524 -10.54 -27.82 11.81
CA ASN A 524 -10.60 -28.69 12.98
C ASN A 524 -10.20 -27.87 14.20
N GLY A 525 -10.80 -28.18 15.35
CA GLY A 525 -10.49 -27.43 16.55
C GLY A 525 -11.56 -27.54 17.62
N ASN A 526 -11.54 -26.57 18.53
CA ASN A 526 -12.54 -26.52 19.61
C ASN A 526 -12.88 -25.07 19.96
N LEU A 527 -14.09 -24.88 20.50
CA LEU A 527 -14.57 -23.63 21.06
C LEU A 527 -15.13 -23.91 22.45
N LYS A 528 -14.62 -23.25 23.49
CA LYS A 528 -15.11 -23.29 24.86
C LYS A 528 -15.65 -21.92 25.24
N LEU A 529 -16.88 -21.90 25.77
CA LEU A 529 -17.52 -20.68 26.28
C LEU A 529 -17.98 -20.94 27.72
N LEU A 530 -17.89 -19.94 28.57
CA LEU A 530 -18.27 -20.00 29.97
C LEU A 530 -18.85 -18.66 30.43
N MET A 531 -19.99 -18.72 31.13
CA MET A 531 -20.57 -17.66 31.92
C MET A 531 -20.85 -18.18 33.30
N ASN A 532 -20.38 -17.51 34.36
CA ASN A 532 -20.52 -18.00 35.73
C ASN A 532 -21.81 -17.51 36.38
N ASP A 533 -22.15 -16.24 36.21
CA ASP A 533 -23.33 -15.62 36.81
C ASP A 533 -23.99 -14.66 35.82
N GLY A 534 -25.30 -14.51 35.89
CA GLY A 534 -26.02 -13.58 35.06
C GLY A 534 -27.49 -13.44 35.42
N LEU A 535 -28.14 -12.50 34.78
CA LEU A 535 -29.60 -12.31 34.85
C LEU A 535 -30.13 -12.35 33.41
N ILE A 536 -31.25 -13.01 33.21
CA ILE A 536 -31.95 -13.11 31.93
C ILE A 536 -33.40 -12.74 32.10
N SER A 537 -34.03 -12.14 31.09
CA SER A 537 -35.46 -11.84 31.08
C SER A 537 -36.27 -13.11 31.31
N ARG A 538 -37.24 -13.08 32.25
CA ARG A 538 -38.18 -14.17 32.44
C ARG A 538 -38.96 -14.47 31.18
N ASN A 539 -39.41 -13.44 30.46
CA ASN A 539 -40.13 -13.59 29.21
C ASN A 539 -39.32 -14.35 28.16
N LEU A 540 -38.04 -14.07 28.04
CA LEU A 540 -37.15 -14.85 27.16
C LEU A 540 -37.08 -16.33 27.58
N MET A 541 -36.96 -16.61 28.88
CA MET A 541 -36.95 -17.98 29.43
C MET A 541 -38.26 -18.70 29.20
N GLU A 542 -39.39 -18.03 29.38
CA GLU A 542 -40.72 -18.65 29.21
C GLU A 542 -41.02 -18.90 27.70
N ILE A 543 -40.53 -18.07 26.80
CA ILE A 543 -40.57 -18.31 25.34
C ILE A 543 -39.77 -19.57 25.00
N VAL A 544 -38.51 -19.66 25.48
CA VAL A 544 -37.65 -20.83 25.26
C VAL A 544 -38.24 -22.10 25.90
N GLY A 545 -38.85 -21.97 27.07
CA GLY A 545 -39.50 -23.07 27.77
C GLY A 545 -40.93 -23.39 27.29
N LEU A 546 -41.49 -22.63 26.37
CA LEU A 546 -42.87 -22.72 25.88
C LEU A 546 -43.93 -22.68 27.00
N ASN A 547 -43.69 -21.87 28.01
CA ASN A 547 -44.62 -21.71 29.14
C ASN A 547 -45.55 -20.54 28.85
N LEU A 548 -46.53 -20.73 27.96
CA LEU A 548 -47.46 -19.69 27.53
C LEU A 548 -48.22 -19.03 28.68
N GLY A 549 -48.59 -19.81 29.69
CA GLY A 549 -49.27 -19.28 30.88
C GLY A 549 -48.43 -18.27 31.64
N ASN A 550 -47.17 -18.61 31.92
CA ASN A 550 -46.25 -17.72 32.63
C ASN A 550 -45.81 -16.52 31.77
N TYR A 551 -45.68 -16.72 30.47
CA TYR A 551 -45.37 -15.62 29.53
C TYR A 551 -46.49 -14.57 29.53
N LEU A 552 -47.77 -14.99 29.48
CA LEU A 552 -48.90 -14.08 29.53
C LEU A 552 -48.98 -13.37 30.89
N VAL A 553 -48.68 -14.04 31.99
CA VAL A 553 -48.61 -13.44 33.33
C VAL A 553 -47.49 -12.40 33.34
N GLY A 554 -46.31 -12.69 32.78
CA GLY A 554 -45.20 -11.74 32.67
C GLY A 554 -45.53 -10.50 31.80
N GLN A 555 -46.35 -10.65 30.76
CA GLN A 555 -46.82 -9.52 29.93
C GLN A 555 -47.79 -8.59 30.71
N ILE A 556 -48.58 -9.16 31.67
CA ILE A 556 -49.56 -8.39 32.44
C ILE A 556 -48.94 -7.75 33.67
N PHE A 557 -48.05 -8.46 34.39
CA PHE A 557 -47.50 -8.07 35.69
C PHE A 557 -46.04 -7.59 35.64
N GLY A 558 -45.41 -7.62 34.48
CA GLY A 558 -44.03 -7.21 34.27
C GLY A 558 -43.10 -8.39 34.03
N ASP A 559 -41.94 -8.07 33.37
CA ASP A 559 -40.90 -9.02 33.04
C ASP A 559 -39.83 -9.01 34.17
N ASP A 560 -39.92 -9.98 35.08
CA ASP A 560 -38.93 -10.15 36.14
C ASP A 560 -37.65 -10.78 35.60
N GLU A 561 -36.55 -10.59 36.29
CA GLU A 561 -35.25 -11.18 35.96
C GLU A 561 -35.12 -12.57 36.59
N VAL A 562 -34.59 -13.53 35.81
CA VAL A 562 -34.27 -14.90 36.26
C VAL A 562 -32.76 -15.03 36.37
N ARG A 563 -32.27 -15.54 37.50
CA ARG A 563 -30.83 -15.76 37.68
C ARG A 563 -30.35 -16.92 36.84
N VAL A 564 -29.24 -16.67 36.08
CA VAL A 564 -28.46 -17.73 35.45
C VAL A 564 -27.38 -18.18 36.44
N ASN A 565 -27.40 -19.42 36.84
CA ASN A 565 -26.38 -19.97 37.73
C ASN A 565 -25.07 -20.19 37.01
N CYS A 566 -25.10 -20.71 35.77
CA CYS A 566 -24.00 -20.78 34.85
C CYS A 566 -24.49 -21.10 33.43
N ALA A 567 -23.64 -20.78 32.43
CA ALA A 567 -23.77 -21.32 31.08
C ALA A 567 -22.40 -21.79 30.58
N ALA A 568 -22.39 -22.95 29.93
CA ALA A 568 -21.16 -23.52 29.40
C ALA A 568 -21.39 -24.15 28.03
N ALA A 569 -20.46 -23.95 27.13
CA ALA A 569 -20.41 -24.64 25.85
C ALA A 569 -18.99 -25.16 25.58
N ASN A 570 -18.88 -26.40 25.16
CA ASN A 570 -17.67 -27.02 24.62
C ASN A 570 -18.06 -27.67 23.30
N LEU A 571 -17.57 -27.09 22.20
CA LEU A 571 -17.89 -27.56 20.86
C LEU A 571 -16.61 -28.09 20.21
N ASP A 572 -16.68 -29.32 19.73
CA ASP A 572 -15.64 -29.87 18.87
C ASP A 572 -15.96 -29.56 17.40
N ILE A 573 -14.96 -29.16 16.66
CA ILE A 573 -15.07 -28.81 15.25
C ILE A 573 -14.23 -29.80 14.46
N VAL A 574 -14.90 -30.55 13.58
CA VAL A 574 -14.27 -31.53 12.72
C VAL A 574 -14.71 -31.28 11.26
N ASN A 575 -13.74 -31.04 10.37
CA ASN A 575 -14.00 -30.74 8.95
C ASN A 575 -15.06 -29.63 8.77
N GLY A 576 -14.91 -28.54 9.52
CA GLY A 576 -15.81 -27.40 9.48
C GLY A 576 -17.20 -27.61 10.09
N VAL A 577 -17.45 -28.73 10.77
CA VAL A 577 -18.71 -28.99 11.44
C VAL A 577 -18.52 -28.97 12.96
N ALA A 578 -19.12 -27.96 13.58
CA ALA A 578 -19.14 -27.82 15.06
C ALA A 578 -20.25 -28.69 15.65
N ARG A 579 -19.88 -29.48 16.66
CA ARG A 579 -20.79 -30.34 17.45
C ARG A 579 -20.61 -30.07 18.94
N PRO A 580 -21.69 -29.74 19.68
CA PRO A 580 -21.60 -29.57 21.11
C PRO A 580 -21.32 -30.92 21.81
N GLN A 581 -20.26 -30.97 22.61
CA GLN A 581 -20.06 -31.99 23.63
C GLN A 581 -20.85 -31.64 24.91
N ILE A 582 -20.88 -30.35 25.19
CA ILE A 582 -21.67 -29.69 26.23
C ILE A 582 -22.14 -28.36 25.61
N PHE A 583 -23.41 -28.06 25.79
CA PHE A 583 -23.95 -26.73 25.54
C PHE A 583 -25.19 -26.57 26.41
N ALA A 584 -25.00 -26.05 27.61
CA ALA A 584 -26.03 -26.00 28.62
C ALA A 584 -26.08 -24.63 29.32
N PHE A 585 -27.31 -24.21 29.64
CA PHE A 585 -27.61 -23.06 30.49
C PHE A 585 -28.35 -23.56 31.74
N ASP A 586 -27.80 -23.34 32.92
CA ASP A 586 -28.43 -23.62 34.19
C ASP A 586 -28.96 -22.32 34.79
N THR A 587 -30.25 -22.23 34.97
CA THR A 587 -30.95 -21.10 35.59
C THR A 587 -31.69 -21.52 36.85
N GLU A 588 -32.26 -20.60 37.61
CA GLU A 588 -33.13 -20.89 38.75
C GLU A 588 -34.32 -21.77 38.34
N ASN A 589 -34.83 -21.60 37.13
CA ASN A 589 -36.09 -22.12 36.68
C ASN A 589 -36.00 -23.35 35.76
N ALA A 590 -34.86 -23.51 35.06
CA ALA A 590 -34.69 -24.57 34.09
C ALA A 590 -33.20 -24.82 33.78
N VAL A 591 -32.91 -26.02 33.28
CA VAL A 591 -31.68 -26.34 32.54
C VAL A 591 -32.03 -26.42 31.06
N ILE A 592 -31.31 -25.73 30.24
CA ILE A 592 -31.50 -25.70 28.76
C ILE A 592 -30.32 -26.40 28.15
N ASN A 593 -30.53 -27.49 27.45
CA ASN A 593 -29.54 -28.23 26.72
C ASN A 593 -29.66 -27.94 25.23
N VAL A 594 -28.53 -27.70 24.54
CA VAL A 594 -28.48 -27.48 23.10
C VAL A 594 -27.65 -28.60 22.45
N THR A 595 -28.24 -29.28 21.49
CA THR A 595 -27.62 -30.34 20.69
C THR A 595 -27.73 -30.06 19.20
N GLY A 596 -27.02 -30.83 18.38
CA GLY A 596 -27.09 -30.66 16.93
C GLY A 596 -25.78 -30.28 16.29
N THR A 597 -25.84 -29.54 15.18
CA THR A 597 -24.64 -29.18 14.41
C THR A 597 -24.73 -27.77 13.83
N ALA A 598 -23.54 -27.11 13.70
CA ALA A 598 -23.35 -25.91 12.91
C ALA A 598 -22.22 -26.16 11.90
N SER A 599 -22.52 -26.06 10.60
CA SER A 599 -21.55 -26.30 9.53
C SER A 599 -21.03 -24.99 8.95
N PHE A 600 -19.74 -24.73 9.09
CA PHE A 600 -19.07 -23.59 8.44
C PHE A 600 -18.93 -23.78 6.92
N ALA A 601 -18.81 -25.04 6.46
CA ALA A 601 -18.68 -25.35 5.04
C ALA A 601 -19.96 -25.02 4.25
N SER A 602 -21.13 -25.40 4.78
CA SER A 602 -22.44 -25.10 4.18
C SER A 602 -23.11 -23.86 4.74
N GLU A 603 -22.57 -23.28 5.82
CA GLU A 603 -23.15 -22.19 6.61
C GLU A 603 -24.58 -22.51 7.07
N GLN A 604 -24.79 -23.73 7.55
CA GLN A 604 -26.09 -24.20 8.00
C GLN A 604 -26.10 -24.55 9.49
N LEU A 605 -27.23 -24.29 10.09
CA LEU A 605 -27.58 -24.64 11.45
C LEU A 605 -28.62 -25.77 11.46
N ASP A 606 -28.45 -26.77 12.33
CA ASP A 606 -29.47 -27.74 12.72
C ASP A 606 -29.32 -28.03 14.23
N LEU A 607 -29.89 -27.13 15.02
CA LEU A 607 -29.79 -27.16 16.48
C LEU A 607 -31.14 -27.54 17.09
N THR A 608 -31.10 -28.28 18.19
CA THR A 608 -32.23 -28.60 19.05
C THR A 608 -31.96 -27.99 20.41
N ILE A 609 -32.91 -27.24 20.92
CA ILE A 609 -32.91 -26.64 22.25
C ILE A 609 -33.92 -27.37 23.11
N ASP A 610 -33.48 -28.03 24.18
CA ASP A 610 -34.29 -28.85 25.05
C ASP A 610 -34.30 -28.29 26.48
N PRO A 611 -35.39 -27.61 26.89
CA PRO A 611 -35.51 -27.05 28.22
C PRO A 611 -36.06 -28.09 29.23
N GLU A 612 -35.36 -28.29 30.34
CA GLU A 612 -35.75 -29.09 31.48
C GLU A 612 -36.13 -28.19 32.67
N SER A 613 -37.40 -28.22 33.09
CA SER A 613 -37.88 -27.36 34.17
C SER A 613 -37.48 -27.88 35.56
N LYS A 614 -37.11 -26.97 36.46
CA LYS A 614 -36.73 -27.25 37.86
C LYS A 614 -37.90 -27.18 38.84
N GLY A 615 -39.12 -26.89 38.41
CA GLY A 615 -40.29 -26.75 39.25
C GLY A 615 -41.57 -27.27 38.57
N ILE A 616 -42.65 -27.43 39.36
CA ILE A 616 -43.97 -27.79 38.87
C ILE A 616 -44.52 -26.57 38.07
N ARG A 617 -44.95 -26.80 36.82
CA ARG A 617 -45.51 -25.75 35.95
C ARG A 617 -46.85 -26.17 35.40
N ILE A 618 -47.78 -25.21 35.37
CA ILE A 618 -49.14 -25.39 34.89
C ILE A 618 -49.21 -24.82 33.46
N ILE A 619 -49.86 -25.56 32.54
CA ILE A 619 -50.04 -25.18 31.14
C ILE A 619 -48.69 -25.06 30.39
N THR A 620 -47.89 -26.10 30.42
CA THR A 620 -46.66 -26.17 29.62
C THR A 620 -46.87 -26.98 28.35
N LEU A 621 -46.61 -26.36 27.21
CA LEU A 621 -46.60 -27.05 25.91
C LEU A 621 -45.29 -27.77 25.62
N ARG A 622 -44.43 -27.89 26.56
CA ARG A 622 -43.09 -28.49 26.58
C ARG A 622 -42.72 -29.29 25.32
N SER A 623 -42.06 -28.64 24.39
CA SER A 623 -41.55 -29.27 23.19
C SER A 623 -40.18 -28.70 22.89
N PRO A 624 -39.22 -29.53 22.46
CA PRO A 624 -37.93 -29.02 22.00
C PRO A 624 -38.12 -27.98 20.88
N LEU A 625 -37.36 -26.88 20.97
CA LEU A 625 -37.25 -25.91 19.89
C LEU A 625 -36.18 -26.38 18.92
N TYR A 626 -36.24 -25.86 17.72
CA TYR A 626 -35.16 -26.01 16.77
C TYR A 626 -34.70 -24.65 16.23
N VAL A 627 -33.41 -24.57 15.88
CA VAL A 627 -32.86 -23.46 15.07
C VAL A 627 -32.22 -24.09 13.82
N ARG A 628 -32.80 -23.81 12.66
CA ARG A 628 -32.40 -24.37 11.37
C ARG A 628 -32.24 -23.27 10.34
N GLY A 629 -31.61 -23.60 9.20
CA GLY A 629 -31.41 -22.67 8.10
C GLY A 629 -29.98 -22.18 7.99
N THR A 630 -29.77 -21.13 7.23
CA THR A 630 -28.43 -20.59 6.99
C THR A 630 -27.98 -19.63 8.10
N PHE A 631 -26.68 -19.40 8.23
CA PHE A 631 -26.15 -18.38 9.17
C PHE A 631 -26.71 -16.99 8.88
N LYS A 632 -27.02 -16.71 7.60
CA LYS A 632 -27.65 -15.45 7.18
C LYS A 632 -29.13 -15.35 7.53
N ASN A 633 -29.84 -16.50 7.52
CA ASN A 633 -31.29 -16.58 7.72
C ASN A 633 -31.65 -17.76 8.66
N PRO A 634 -31.29 -17.66 9.95
CA PRO A 634 -31.67 -18.69 10.94
C PRO A 634 -33.17 -18.67 11.19
N GLN A 635 -33.80 -19.84 11.21
CA GLN A 635 -35.22 -20.03 11.49
C GLN A 635 -35.38 -20.80 12.79
N ALA A 636 -36.06 -20.21 13.75
CA ALA A 636 -36.45 -20.86 15.01
C ALA A 636 -37.89 -21.33 14.94
N GLY A 637 -38.15 -22.50 15.53
CA GLY A 637 -39.50 -23.08 15.57
C GLY A 637 -39.62 -24.17 16.62
N VAL A 638 -40.80 -24.73 16.70
CA VAL A 638 -41.17 -25.77 17.69
C VAL A 638 -41.29 -27.12 16.98
N LYS A 639 -40.78 -28.19 17.60
CA LYS A 639 -41.00 -29.54 17.10
C LYS A 639 -42.46 -29.97 17.39
N ALA A 640 -43.29 -30.07 16.35
CA ALA A 640 -44.73 -30.29 16.48
C ALA A 640 -45.16 -31.66 17.06
N GLY A 641 -44.34 -32.70 16.87
CA GLY A 641 -44.69 -34.08 17.31
C GLY A 641 -45.04 -34.20 18.80
N PRO A 642 -44.20 -33.76 19.74
CA PRO A 642 -44.50 -33.77 21.16
C PRO A 642 -45.71 -32.91 21.55
N LEU A 643 -45.95 -31.80 20.86
CA LEU A 643 -47.10 -30.91 21.06
C LEU A 643 -48.42 -31.60 20.66
N ILE A 644 -48.43 -32.24 19.49
CA ILE A 644 -49.60 -32.96 18.98
C ILE A 644 -49.97 -34.12 19.95
N ALA A 645 -48.97 -34.87 20.40
CA ALA A 645 -49.19 -35.97 21.34
C ALA A 645 -49.81 -35.49 22.66
N ARG A 646 -49.30 -34.38 23.24
CA ARG A 646 -49.87 -33.81 24.48
C ARG A 646 -51.25 -33.19 24.27
N GLY A 647 -51.45 -32.51 23.16
CA GLY A 647 -52.75 -31.98 22.78
C GLY A 647 -53.79 -33.09 22.59
N ALA A 648 -53.44 -34.21 21.97
CA ALA A 648 -54.30 -35.36 21.81
C ALA A 648 -54.66 -36.02 23.17
N VAL A 649 -53.66 -36.16 24.07
CA VAL A 649 -53.90 -36.67 25.41
C VAL A 649 -54.81 -35.73 26.24
N ALA A 650 -54.54 -34.40 26.16
CA ALA A 650 -55.37 -33.39 26.82
C ALA A 650 -56.83 -33.41 26.29
N ALA A 651 -57.01 -33.51 24.99
CA ALA A 651 -58.32 -33.62 24.35
C ALA A 651 -59.04 -34.92 24.75
N ALA A 652 -58.30 -36.03 24.76
CA ALA A 652 -58.88 -37.33 25.22
C ALA A 652 -59.29 -37.26 26.65
N LEU A 653 -58.53 -36.73 27.59
CA LEU A 653 -58.86 -36.55 28.98
C LEU A 653 -60.04 -35.60 29.19
N ALA A 654 -60.17 -34.55 28.42
CA ALA A 654 -61.29 -33.60 28.48
C ALA A 654 -62.59 -34.21 28.02
N THR A 655 -62.58 -35.18 27.12
CA THR A 655 -63.75 -35.87 26.60
C THR A 655 -64.20 -37.08 27.48
N LEU A 656 -63.23 -37.70 28.14
CA LEU A 656 -63.53 -38.97 28.90
C LEU A 656 -63.78 -38.75 30.38
N VAL A 657 -63.26 -37.72 31.03
CA VAL A 657 -63.31 -37.57 32.49
C VAL A 657 -63.92 -36.26 32.93
N THR A 658 -63.20 -35.16 32.76
CA THR A 658 -63.66 -33.80 33.05
C THR A 658 -62.73 -32.77 32.34
N PRO A 659 -63.17 -31.52 32.08
CA PRO A 659 -62.28 -30.49 31.62
C PRO A 659 -61.07 -30.18 32.49
N ALA A 660 -61.25 -30.40 33.84
CA ALA A 660 -60.12 -30.26 34.79
C ALA A 660 -59.04 -31.34 34.61
N ALA A 661 -59.39 -32.55 34.18
CA ALA A 661 -58.42 -33.62 33.92
C ALA A 661 -57.54 -33.37 32.71
N ALA A 662 -58.04 -32.61 31.73
CA ALA A 662 -57.24 -32.20 30.60
C ALA A 662 -56.04 -31.27 30.98
N LEU A 663 -56.21 -30.50 32.06
CA LEU A 663 -55.16 -29.64 32.58
C LEU A 663 -54.01 -30.44 33.20
N LEU A 664 -54.28 -31.67 33.74
CA LEU A 664 -53.26 -32.56 34.31
C LEU A 664 -52.21 -33.00 33.26
N ALA A 665 -52.61 -33.13 31.97
CA ALA A 665 -51.70 -33.48 30.92
C ALA A 665 -50.74 -32.29 30.52
N LEU A 666 -51.07 -31.10 30.98
CA LEU A 666 -50.30 -29.87 30.74
C LEU A 666 -49.42 -29.51 31.95
N ILE A 667 -49.47 -30.28 33.05
CA ILE A 667 -48.60 -30.12 34.22
C ILE A 667 -47.29 -30.89 33.95
N SER A 668 -46.16 -30.21 34.08
CA SER A 668 -44.81 -30.81 34.01
C SER A 668 -44.26 -30.91 35.42
N PRO A 669 -43.89 -32.12 35.94
CA PRO A 669 -43.18 -32.26 37.20
C PRO A 669 -41.74 -31.63 37.04
N SER A 670 -41.14 -31.37 38.21
CA SER A 670 -39.73 -30.95 38.25
C SER A 670 -38.83 -32.12 37.83
N GLU A 671 -37.93 -31.87 36.89
CA GLU A 671 -37.01 -32.89 36.37
C GLU A 671 -35.53 -32.57 36.67
N GLY A 672 -35.20 -31.43 37.29
CA GLY A 672 -33.83 -31.01 37.51
C GLY A 672 -33.42 -30.75 38.95
N ASP A 673 -32.16 -30.96 39.28
CA ASP A 673 -31.56 -30.54 40.55
C ASP A 673 -31.50 -29.00 40.63
N ALA A 674 -31.54 -28.48 41.88
CA ALA A 674 -31.57 -27.03 42.11
C ALA A 674 -30.38 -26.25 41.48
N ASN A 675 -29.21 -26.87 41.37
CA ASN A 675 -28.03 -26.28 40.73
C ASN A 675 -27.14 -27.37 40.13
N GLN A 676 -27.10 -27.44 38.78
CA GLN A 676 -26.28 -28.40 38.05
C GLN A 676 -24.92 -27.85 37.59
N CYS A 677 -24.59 -26.59 37.91
CA CYS A 677 -23.37 -25.95 37.46
C CYS A 677 -22.09 -26.70 37.82
N ARG A 678 -22.02 -27.31 39.00
CA ARG A 678 -20.84 -28.10 39.39
C ARG A 678 -20.61 -29.27 38.43
N THR A 679 -21.66 -29.95 38.03
CA THR A 679 -21.62 -31.07 37.08
C THR A 679 -21.23 -30.59 35.68
N ILE A 680 -21.89 -29.53 35.17
CA ILE A 680 -21.61 -28.90 33.88
C ILE A 680 -20.15 -28.45 33.80
N LEU A 681 -19.68 -27.72 34.82
CA LEU A 681 -18.28 -27.21 34.83
C LEU A 681 -17.24 -28.33 35.00
N SER A 682 -17.58 -29.44 35.69
CA SER A 682 -16.68 -30.58 35.78
C SER A 682 -16.48 -31.29 34.44
N GLN A 683 -17.50 -31.33 33.60
CA GLN A 683 -17.46 -31.88 32.26
C GLN A 683 -16.62 -30.97 31.28
N MET A 684 -16.60 -29.67 31.52
CA MET A 684 -15.77 -28.72 30.75
C MET A 684 -14.26 -28.90 30.96
N LYS A 685 -13.84 -29.55 32.07
CA LYS A 685 -12.44 -29.83 32.40
C LYS A 685 -11.86 -31.04 31.68
N LYS A 686 -12.71 -31.92 31.20
CA LYS A 686 -12.33 -33.05 30.34
C LYS A 686 -12.22 -32.58 28.87
#